data_51c654b2fa3e6a36fe7ca278892be8ea
#
_entry.id   51c654b2fa3e6a36fe7ca278892be8ea
#
_cell.length_a   1.000
_cell.length_b   1.000
_cell.length_c   1.000
_cell.angle_alpha   90.00
_cell.angle_beta   90.00
_cell.angle_gamma   90.00
#
_symmetry.space_group_name_H-M   'P 1'
#
loop_
_entity.id
_entity.type
_entity.pdbx_description
1 polymer ?
#
loop_
_entity_poly.entity_id
_entity_poly.type
_entity_poly.pdbx_seq_one_letter_code
_entity_poly.pdbx_strand_id
1 'polypeptide(L)'
;MEYKEYGHWSEDGSEYVITERKTPRHWYNYFFNDTYNGFASQVGFGEGFCQDDMGNRVELVADRCLYIVDKEKGSWHTANGLPMWLGYERYECHHGLGYTTYFCEKDGIASEYTIFVPTEGDFEQWIVKITNKREQSAKLGVIAYAATNTDGVYTPQGYTSQAGDWDEKCGALCQRVSTNIYTKQNSITCSYMACDSEISAYDSRKSAFIGIYGDKENPESLETNNGCTNSAACTEKLCFALETACMLGAGESRTICFQIGHVMKKEDVSEAKQFLQAGMPQKLLEDVIAHYKQICAGVKIQTPDEKLNLAFNSFYQYATNMGSRWARVRHDGYRDMTVDTGALATFNPEIAKERFLRILSYQYSEGNAPRTIRNGKILLNNYMDNAVWLPMTAHTLVMELGDIDWLHTEVKFNDGTSATIFEHLRRAMQHLYNSQGLHGLIQIKGGDWNDSLNWAGLEGKGVSVWLSIQWCYANRLFIELAGLLGKTELVDKHTQMGEAMRQRIEEFGFDKDHYLAAINDQGEKIGAWESDACKMWLNPQTWAVIAKIAPKEKLLSVMEAVDDYLECPYGTKINRPAYTECDTRIGNFTRQPAGTLLNESVYLQPMGWKIMADAILGRREQMQSSIEKVLPWNHKYGMTYGEPYILYNFYHTDEAGYRAGTPGQSWRTATAQCFTKAMIRYVYGLVPTVEGLRLEPCLPPDWETCGITKEFRGCRYEICYHQNQNSEGIIERICVNGKEITGNLLPYETGMEYQVELFIK
;
A
#
# COMPACT_ATOMS: atom_id res chain seq x y z
N MET A 1 15.19 7.83 25.50
CA MET A 1 14.92 6.38 25.42
C MET A 1 16.15 5.76 24.77
N GLU A 2 16.72 4.75 25.39
CA GLU A 2 17.80 3.99 24.73
C GLU A 2 17.24 3.28 23.52
N TYR A 3 18.04 3.21 22.45
CA TYR A 3 17.72 2.43 21.27
C TYR A 3 17.65 0.95 21.65
N LYS A 4 16.51 0.31 21.40
CA LYS A 4 16.32 -1.12 21.59
C LYS A 4 15.90 -1.73 20.25
N GLU A 5 16.59 -2.75 19.81
CA GLU A 5 16.13 -3.56 18.68
C GLU A 5 15.01 -4.49 19.15
N TYR A 6 13.89 -4.47 18.42
CA TYR A 6 12.71 -5.29 18.70
C TYR A 6 12.61 -6.50 17.77
N GLY A 7 13.48 -6.59 16.79
CA GLY A 7 13.49 -7.66 15.79
C GLY A 7 14.59 -7.48 14.73
N HIS A 8 14.65 -8.40 13.79
CA HIS A 8 15.65 -8.46 12.73
C HIS A 8 15.06 -9.10 11.46
N TRP A 9 15.74 -8.93 10.35
CA TRP A 9 15.42 -9.63 9.10
C TRP A 9 15.84 -11.10 9.16
N SER A 10 15.08 -12.00 8.52
CA SER A 10 15.57 -13.33 8.16
C SER A 10 16.76 -13.23 7.19
N GLU A 11 17.59 -14.25 7.11
CA GLU A 11 18.80 -14.27 6.26
C GLU A 11 18.46 -14.00 4.77
N ASP A 12 17.32 -14.48 4.30
CA ASP A 12 16.88 -14.31 2.91
C ASP A 12 16.01 -13.08 2.68
N GLY A 13 15.71 -12.31 3.74
CA GLY A 13 14.84 -11.11 3.69
C GLY A 13 13.36 -11.39 3.44
N SER A 14 12.94 -12.65 3.47
CA SER A 14 11.53 -13.01 3.24
C SER A 14 10.63 -12.74 4.45
N GLU A 15 11.20 -12.63 5.64
CA GLU A 15 10.51 -12.37 6.90
C GLU A 15 11.20 -11.26 7.69
N TYR A 16 10.39 -10.58 8.50
CA TYR A 16 10.88 -9.76 9.61
C TYR A 16 10.48 -10.42 10.93
N VAL A 17 11.47 -10.82 11.72
CA VAL A 17 11.32 -11.56 12.99
C VAL A 17 11.27 -10.57 14.14
N ILE A 18 10.17 -10.54 14.88
CA ILE A 18 9.95 -9.68 16.05
C ILE A 18 10.06 -10.54 17.31
N THR A 19 11.02 -10.22 18.17
CA THR A 19 11.32 -10.98 19.38
C THR A 19 10.71 -10.39 20.66
N GLU A 20 10.14 -9.19 20.55
CA GLU A 20 9.55 -8.45 21.66
C GLU A 20 8.05 -8.17 21.43
N ARG A 21 7.18 -8.65 22.32
CA ARG A 21 5.73 -8.39 22.23
C ARG A 21 5.36 -6.92 22.40
N LYS A 22 6.04 -6.21 23.31
CA LYS A 22 5.77 -4.81 23.65
C LYS A 22 6.61 -3.86 22.80
N THR A 23 6.32 -3.79 21.51
CA THR A 23 6.83 -2.73 20.64
C THR A 23 6.18 -1.39 20.99
N PRO A 24 6.78 -0.23 20.66
CA PRO A 24 6.24 1.09 21.03
C PRO A 24 4.84 1.38 20.46
N ARG A 25 4.45 0.74 19.40
CA ARG A 25 3.10 0.63 18.84
C ARG A 25 2.92 -0.74 18.20
N HIS A 26 1.70 -1.11 17.83
CA HIS A 26 1.50 -2.32 17.04
C HIS A 26 2.24 -2.24 15.70
N TRP A 27 3.01 -3.27 15.38
CA TRP A 27 3.69 -3.45 14.11
C TRP A 27 2.91 -4.43 13.26
N TYR A 28 2.37 -3.96 12.13
CA TYR A 28 1.41 -4.70 11.34
C TYR A 28 2.08 -5.40 10.15
N ASN A 29 1.49 -6.52 9.76
CA ASN A 29 1.66 -7.14 8.46
C ASN A 29 0.30 -7.31 7.79
N TYR A 30 0.23 -7.09 6.49
CA TYR A 30 -0.96 -7.30 5.68
C TYR A 30 -0.86 -8.63 4.95
N PHE A 31 -2.01 -9.29 4.75
CA PHE A 31 -2.19 -10.46 3.91
C PHE A 31 -3.49 -10.27 3.12
N PHE A 32 -3.46 -10.56 1.82
CA PHE A 32 -4.54 -10.18 0.93
C PHE A 32 -4.55 -11.03 -0.34
N ASN A 33 -5.69 -10.99 -1.03
CA ASN A 33 -5.84 -11.33 -2.45
C ASN A 33 -6.68 -10.24 -3.11
N ASP A 34 -7.30 -10.50 -4.26
CA ASP A 34 -8.09 -9.47 -4.95
C ASP A 34 -9.48 -9.21 -4.34
N THR A 35 -9.98 -10.07 -3.45
CA THR A 35 -11.30 -9.94 -2.82
C THR A 35 -11.26 -9.91 -1.30
N TYR A 36 -10.16 -10.31 -0.68
CA TYR A 36 -9.97 -10.31 0.77
C TYR A 36 -8.75 -9.47 1.17
N ASN A 37 -8.88 -8.69 2.25
CA ASN A 37 -7.76 -7.98 2.87
C ASN A 37 -7.82 -8.14 4.39
N GLY A 38 -6.71 -8.53 4.98
CA GLY A 38 -6.54 -8.65 6.42
C GLY A 38 -5.17 -8.14 6.86
N PHE A 39 -5.04 -7.91 8.16
CA PHE A 39 -3.75 -7.60 8.77
C PHE A 39 -3.69 -8.16 10.19
N ALA A 40 -2.48 -8.39 10.64
CA ALA A 40 -2.19 -8.76 12.01
C ALA A 40 -0.95 -8.05 12.54
N SER A 41 -0.98 -7.68 13.82
CA SER A 41 0.19 -7.13 14.50
C SER A 41 1.08 -8.25 15.05
N GLN A 42 2.26 -7.85 15.57
CA GLN A 42 3.16 -8.78 16.24
C GLN A 42 2.53 -9.57 17.40
N VAL A 43 1.38 -9.16 17.91
CA VAL A 43 0.65 -9.85 18.99
C VAL A 43 -0.75 -10.32 18.58
N GLY A 44 -1.02 -10.39 17.28
CA GLY A 44 -2.28 -10.92 16.73
C GLY A 44 -3.43 -9.93 16.64
N PHE A 45 -3.30 -8.69 17.16
CA PHE A 45 -4.31 -7.67 16.93
C PHE A 45 -4.44 -7.37 15.44
N GLY A 46 -5.67 -7.35 14.92
CA GLY A 46 -5.88 -7.06 13.51
C GLY A 46 -7.30 -7.33 13.05
N GLU A 47 -7.56 -7.00 11.80
CA GLU A 47 -8.86 -7.06 11.13
C GLU A 47 -8.78 -7.89 9.86
N GLY A 48 -9.94 -8.31 9.33
CA GLY A 48 -10.07 -8.97 8.04
C GLY A 48 -11.45 -8.77 7.43
N PHE A 49 -11.51 -8.52 6.12
CA PHE A 49 -12.77 -8.27 5.42
C PHE A 49 -12.71 -8.75 3.97
N CYS A 50 -13.87 -9.12 3.43
CA CYS A 50 -14.10 -9.32 2.00
C CYS A 50 -14.64 -8.05 1.36
N GLN A 51 -14.33 -7.82 0.10
CA GLN A 51 -14.84 -6.67 -0.64
C GLN A 51 -14.90 -6.96 -2.14
N ASP A 52 -16.04 -6.66 -2.76
CA ASP A 52 -16.20 -6.72 -4.21
C ASP A 52 -15.62 -5.48 -4.93
N ASP A 53 -15.70 -5.49 -6.28
CA ASP A 53 -15.19 -4.41 -7.12
C ASP A 53 -15.93 -3.08 -6.94
N MET A 54 -17.15 -3.12 -6.41
CA MET A 54 -17.94 -1.92 -6.12
C MET A 54 -17.76 -1.40 -4.70
N GLY A 55 -16.79 -1.96 -3.95
CA GLY A 55 -16.49 -1.54 -2.59
C GLY A 55 -17.55 -1.93 -1.57
N ASN A 56 -18.39 -2.93 -1.87
CA ASN A 56 -19.27 -3.55 -0.89
C ASN A 56 -18.45 -4.47 0.01
N ARG A 57 -18.45 -4.18 1.30
CA ARG A 57 -17.54 -4.81 2.27
C ARG A 57 -18.30 -5.61 3.31
N VAL A 58 -17.76 -6.77 3.66
CA VAL A 58 -18.18 -7.59 4.80
C VAL A 58 -17.00 -7.71 5.76
N GLU A 59 -17.14 -7.13 6.95
CA GLU A 59 -16.14 -7.18 8.01
C GLU A 59 -16.24 -8.53 8.73
N LEU A 60 -15.35 -9.46 8.43
CA LEU A 60 -15.37 -10.82 8.98
C LEU A 60 -14.69 -10.92 10.34
N VAL A 61 -13.56 -10.26 10.47
CA VAL A 61 -12.71 -10.28 11.65
C VAL A 61 -12.48 -8.85 12.11
N ALA A 62 -13.02 -8.50 13.27
CA ALA A 62 -12.72 -7.24 13.95
C ALA A 62 -11.57 -7.40 14.95
N ASP A 63 -11.33 -8.63 15.41
CA ASP A 63 -10.20 -9.02 16.25
C ASP A 63 -10.12 -10.54 16.30
N ARG A 64 -8.95 -11.10 16.57
CA ARG A 64 -8.72 -12.56 16.61
C ARG A 64 -7.88 -12.97 17.79
N CYS A 65 -8.12 -14.21 18.26
CA CYS A 65 -7.38 -14.83 19.33
C CYS A 65 -7.41 -16.36 19.19
N LEU A 66 -6.31 -17.03 19.45
CA LEU A 66 -6.26 -18.48 19.51
C LEU A 66 -5.91 -18.91 20.94
N TYR A 67 -6.91 -19.40 21.69
CA TYR A 67 -6.71 -19.88 23.05
C TYR A 67 -6.27 -21.35 23.05
N ILE A 68 -5.34 -21.66 23.93
CA ILE A 68 -4.92 -23.00 24.28
C ILE A 68 -5.27 -23.21 25.76
N VAL A 69 -6.23 -24.08 26.03
CA VAL A 69 -6.80 -24.33 27.36
C VAL A 69 -6.31 -25.67 27.87
N ASP A 70 -5.62 -25.70 28.98
CA ASP A 70 -5.26 -26.93 29.71
C ASP A 70 -6.48 -27.41 30.48
N LYS A 71 -7.15 -28.46 29.99
CA LYS A 71 -8.41 -28.97 30.55
C LYS A 71 -8.25 -29.59 31.91
N GLU A 72 -7.03 -30.01 32.29
CA GLU A 72 -6.75 -30.62 33.59
C GLU A 72 -6.39 -29.59 34.65
N LYS A 73 -5.68 -28.53 34.22
CA LYS A 73 -5.25 -27.44 35.14
C LYS A 73 -6.27 -26.30 35.24
N GLY A 74 -7.20 -26.19 34.27
CA GLY A 74 -8.12 -25.07 34.19
C GLY A 74 -7.42 -23.71 33.91
N SER A 75 -6.24 -23.75 33.29
CA SER A 75 -5.48 -22.58 32.87
C SER A 75 -5.46 -22.42 31.37
N TRP A 76 -5.30 -21.19 30.89
CA TRP A 76 -5.23 -20.93 29.44
C TRP A 76 -4.18 -19.86 29.11
N HIS A 77 -3.74 -19.88 27.88
CA HIS A 77 -2.90 -18.87 27.28
C HIS A 77 -3.27 -18.74 25.79
N THR A 78 -2.68 -17.77 25.09
CA THR A 78 -2.93 -17.55 23.66
C THR A 78 -1.69 -17.85 22.82
N ALA A 79 -1.91 -18.38 21.61
CA ALA A 79 -0.85 -18.68 20.68
C ALA A 79 -0.29 -17.42 19.96
N ASN A 80 -0.89 -16.25 20.15
CA ASN A 80 -0.49 -14.98 19.50
C ASN A 80 -0.01 -13.91 20.50
N GLY A 81 0.06 -14.20 21.79
CA GLY A 81 0.62 -13.30 22.80
C GLY A 81 -0.34 -12.26 23.38
N LEU A 82 -1.47 -11.95 22.75
CA LEU A 82 -2.57 -11.15 23.29
C LEU A 82 -3.85 -12.01 23.45
N PRO A 83 -4.77 -11.57 24.35
CA PRO A 83 -4.76 -10.35 25.15
C PRO A 83 -3.93 -10.45 26.43
N MET A 84 -3.44 -11.62 26.75
CA MET A 84 -2.79 -11.90 28.05
C MET A 84 -1.29 -11.56 28.03
N TRP A 85 -0.87 -10.67 28.92
CA TRP A 85 0.55 -10.33 29.09
C TRP A 85 1.31 -11.30 30.00
N LEU A 86 1.08 -12.60 29.83
CA LEU A 86 1.77 -13.64 30.56
C LEU A 86 3.26 -13.74 30.20
N GLY A 87 4.08 -14.28 31.10
CA GLY A 87 5.44 -14.68 30.78
C GLY A 87 5.42 -15.92 29.89
N TYR A 88 5.96 -15.82 28.69
CA TYR A 88 6.20 -16.96 27.78
C TYR A 88 7.67 -17.37 27.92
N GLU A 89 7.96 -18.66 27.83
CA GLU A 89 9.31 -19.21 27.77
C GLU A 89 9.98 -18.91 26.42
N ARG A 90 9.16 -18.86 25.36
CA ARG A 90 9.54 -18.42 24.02
C ARG A 90 8.43 -17.57 23.41
N TYR A 91 8.80 -16.50 22.75
CA TYR A 91 7.93 -15.69 21.91
C TYR A 91 8.68 -15.12 20.72
N GLU A 92 8.18 -15.34 19.52
CA GLU A 92 8.60 -14.70 18.29
C GLU A 92 7.38 -14.48 17.39
N CYS A 93 7.40 -13.41 16.61
CA CYS A 93 6.43 -13.18 15.55
C CYS A 93 7.20 -12.96 14.24
N HIS A 94 6.89 -13.75 13.25
CA HIS A 94 7.46 -13.68 11.92
C HIS A 94 6.44 -13.08 10.95
N HIS A 95 6.70 -11.86 10.48
CA HIS A 95 5.94 -11.24 9.42
C HIS A 95 6.56 -11.59 8.07
N GLY A 96 5.86 -12.44 7.30
CA GLY A 96 6.24 -12.84 5.94
C GLY A 96 5.38 -12.17 4.87
N LEU A 97 5.72 -12.39 3.61
CA LEU A 97 4.94 -11.86 2.49
C LEU A 97 3.64 -12.66 2.33
N GLY A 98 2.53 -12.09 2.78
CA GLY A 98 1.19 -12.70 2.72
C GLY A 98 0.80 -13.57 3.90
N TYR A 99 1.62 -13.67 4.94
CA TYR A 99 1.34 -14.44 6.14
C TYR A 99 2.01 -13.85 7.39
N THR A 100 1.54 -14.28 8.56
CA THR A 100 2.18 -13.99 9.85
C THR A 100 2.19 -15.27 10.69
N THR A 101 3.34 -15.62 11.28
CA THR A 101 3.49 -16.79 12.16
C THR A 101 3.94 -16.36 13.55
N TYR A 102 3.27 -16.89 14.58
CA TYR A 102 3.61 -16.70 15.98
C TYR A 102 4.19 -17.99 16.54
N PHE A 103 5.33 -17.90 17.20
CA PHE A 103 5.95 -18.97 17.96
C PHE A 103 5.85 -18.65 19.44
N CYS A 104 5.05 -19.43 20.17
CA CYS A 104 4.85 -19.24 21.61
C CYS A 104 5.14 -20.53 22.35
N GLU A 105 5.73 -20.41 23.54
CA GLU A 105 5.87 -21.53 24.48
C GLU A 105 5.46 -21.10 25.87
N LYS A 106 4.54 -21.85 26.48
CA LYS A 106 4.01 -21.56 27.81
C LYS A 106 3.68 -22.88 28.55
N ASP A 107 4.21 -23.02 29.77
CA ASP A 107 3.96 -24.18 30.65
C ASP A 107 4.24 -25.52 29.99
N GLY A 108 5.28 -25.59 29.14
CA GLY A 108 5.70 -26.76 28.39
C GLY A 108 4.78 -27.12 27.21
N ILE A 109 3.92 -26.21 26.77
CA ILE A 109 3.16 -26.32 25.52
C ILE A 109 3.71 -25.30 24.53
N ALA A 110 4.24 -25.77 23.40
CA ALA A 110 4.70 -24.92 22.31
C ALA A 110 3.64 -24.85 21.21
N SER A 111 3.47 -23.68 20.62
CA SER A 111 2.59 -23.43 19.49
C SER A 111 3.30 -22.68 18.38
N GLU A 112 3.01 -23.08 17.14
CA GLU A 112 3.34 -22.38 15.90
C GLU A 112 2.01 -22.04 15.22
N TYR A 113 1.63 -20.77 15.20
CA TYR A 113 0.32 -20.31 14.72
C TYR A 113 0.50 -19.37 13.54
N THR A 114 0.07 -19.79 12.35
CA THR A 114 0.17 -19.04 11.10
C THR A 114 -1.19 -18.55 10.63
N ILE A 115 -1.28 -17.28 10.28
CA ILE A 115 -2.45 -16.62 9.68
C ILE A 115 -2.08 -16.18 8.26
N PHE A 116 -2.92 -16.50 7.30
CA PHE A 116 -2.73 -16.07 5.91
C PHE A 116 -4.05 -16.02 5.14
N VAL A 117 -4.01 -15.34 3.99
CA VAL A 117 -5.09 -15.31 3.00
C VAL A 117 -4.59 -16.04 1.76
N PRO A 118 -5.29 -17.08 1.28
CA PRO A 118 -4.96 -17.72 0.01
C PRO A 118 -5.01 -16.75 -1.17
N THR A 119 -4.35 -17.10 -2.26
CA THR A 119 -4.31 -16.27 -3.48
C THR A 119 -5.69 -16.03 -4.09
N GLU A 120 -6.66 -16.90 -3.80
CA GLU A 120 -8.05 -16.82 -4.24
C GLU A 120 -9.01 -17.18 -3.09
N GLY A 121 -10.23 -16.63 -3.15
CA GLY A 121 -11.31 -16.91 -2.22
C GLY A 121 -11.50 -15.88 -1.12
N ASP A 122 -12.70 -15.84 -0.56
CA ASP A 122 -13.15 -14.85 0.42
C ASP A 122 -12.98 -15.37 1.85
N PHE A 123 -11.77 -15.82 2.20
CA PHE A 123 -11.48 -16.38 3.52
C PHE A 123 -10.01 -16.21 3.92
N GLU A 124 -9.76 -16.26 5.23
CA GLU A 124 -8.43 -16.47 5.80
C GLU A 124 -8.31 -17.83 6.46
N GLN A 125 -7.11 -18.38 6.49
CA GLN A 125 -6.81 -19.63 7.18
C GLN A 125 -5.85 -19.43 8.35
N TRP A 126 -6.09 -20.22 9.39
CA TRP A 126 -5.29 -20.27 10.61
C TRP A 126 -4.78 -21.70 10.80
N ILE A 127 -3.49 -21.89 10.61
CA ILE A 127 -2.82 -23.18 10.86
C ILE A 127 -2.15 -23.10 12.21
N VAL A 128 -2.48 -24.00 13.13
CA VAL A 128 -1.79 -24.10 14.41
C VAL A 128 -1.21 -25.48 14.62
N LYS A 129 0.10 -25.55 14.83
CA LYS A 129 0.81 -26.75 15.27
C LYS A 129 1.09 -26.62 16.76
N ILE A 130 0.62 -27.56 17.55
CA ILE A 130 0.79 -27.61 19.00
C ILE A 130 1.66 -28.80 19.34
N THR A 131 2.67 -28.57 20.19
CA THR A 131 3.62 -29.60 20.64
C THR A 131 3.62 -29.65 22.17
N ASN A 132 3.38 -30.83 22.71
CA ASN A 132 3.52 -31.09 24.16
C ASN A 132 5.00 -31.38 24.47
N LYS A 133 5.70 -30.46 25.10
CA LYS A 133 7.09 -30.62 25.58
C LYS A 133 7.20 -31.18 26.99
N ARG A 134 6.06 -31.48 27.64
CA ARG A 134 6.02 -32.06 28.97
C ARG A 134 6.39 -33.58 28.91
N GLU A 135 6.81 -34.12 30.03
CA GLU A 135 7.08 -35.55 30.18
C GLU A 135 5.78 -36.38 30.27
N GLN A 136 4.64 -35.73 30.54
CA GLN A 136 3.32 -36.34 30.68
C GLN A 136 2.40 -35.93 29.51
N SER A 137 1.35 -36.72 29.28
CA SER A 137 0.32 -36.36 28.32
C SER A 137 -0.38 -35.05 28.73
N ALA A 138 -0.86 -34.29 27.74
CA ALA A 138 -1.63 -33.07 27.94
C ALA A 138 -3.01 -33.19 27.29
N LYS A 139 -4.06 -32.84 28.04
CA LYS A 139 -5.44 -32.73 27.53
C LYS A 139 -5.77 -31.26 27.31
N LEU A 140 -5.81 -30.83 26.05
CA LEU A 140 -5.97 -29.43 25.68
C LEU A 140 -7.31 -29.20 24.95
N GLY A 141 -7.85 -28.00 25.11
CA GLY A 141 -8.84 -27.40 24.23
C GLY A 141 -8.20 -26.33 23.39
N VAL A 142 -8.40 -26.31 22.09
CA VAL A 142 -7.91 -25.29 21.18
C VAL A 142 -9.11 -24.52 20.65
N ILE A 143 -9.17 -23.22 20.95
CA ILE A 143 -10.32 -22.35 20.62
C ILE A 143 -9.88 -21.24 19.69
N ALA A 144 -10.39 -21.29 18.46
CA ALA A 144 -10.28 -20.17 17.52
C ALA A 144 -11.39 -19.17 17.81
N TYR A 145 -11.01 -17.95 18.22
CA TYR A 145 -11.93 -16.85 18.50
C TYR A 145 -11.74 -15.73 17.48
N ALA A 146 -12.85 -15.24 16.89
CA ALA A 146 -12.89 -14.01 16.14
C ALA A 146 -14.06 -13.13 16.60
N ALA A 147 -13.77 -11.89 16.98
CA ALA A 147 -14.80 -10.87 17.09
C ALA A 147 -15.26 -10.48 15.68
N THR A 148 -16.56 -10.28 15.51
CA THR A 148 -17.14 -9.89 14.23
C THR A 148 -17.80 -8.51 14.31
N ASN A 149 -17.87 -7.81 13.19
CA ASN A 149 -18.53 -6.50 13.07
C ASN A 149 -19.31 -6.42 11.75
N THR A 150 -20.09 -7.46 11.50
CA THR A 150 -20.69 -7.72 10.19
C THR A 150 -21.98 -6.92 9.90
N ASP A 151 -22.60 -6.27 10.89
CA ASP A 151 -23.89 -5.57 10.69
C ASP A 151 -23.83 -4.05 10.71
N GLY A 152 -22.69 -3.46 11.07
CA GLY A 152 -22.54 -2.01 11.11
C GLY A 152 -23.58 -1.29 12.00
N VAL A 153 -24.07 -1.94 13.05
CA VAL A 153 -25.16 -1.43 13.89
C VAL A 153 -24.74 -0.27 14.76
N TYR A 154 -25.57 0.75 14.74
CA TYR A 154 -25.32 2.07 15.32
C TYR A 154 -25.75 2.23 16.77
N THR A 155 -26.38 1.23 17.40
CA THR A 155 -26.92 1.40 18.74
C THR A 155 -26.13 0.59 19.77
N PRO A 156 -25.78 1.17 20.92
CA PRO A 156 -25.17 0.46 22.03
C PRO A 156 -26.03 -0.69 22.58
N GLN A 157 -27.33 -0.67 22.29
CA GLN A 157 -28.32 -1.60 22.81
C GLN A 157 -28.57 -2.85 21.94
N GLY A 158 -27.82 -3.02 20.83
CA GLY A 158 -27.81 -4.29 20.11
C GLY A 158 -29.04 -4.59 19.26
N TYR A 159 -29.62 -3.58 18.60
CA TYR A 159 -30.53 -3.83 17.48
C TYR A 159 -29.71 -4.41 16.33
N THR A 160 -29.68 -5.73 16.24
CA THR A 160 -28.96 -6.42 15.17
C THR A 160 -29.94 -7.28 14.37
N SER A 161 -29.71 -7.37 13.07
CA SER A 161 -30.39 -8.35 12.20
C SER A 161 -29.61 -9.66 12.10
N GLN A 162 -28.62 -9.83 12.96
CA GLN A 162 -27.71 -10.97 12.95
C GLN A 162 -28.26 -12.17 13.70
N ALA A 163 -27.89 -13.34 13.22
CA ALA A 163 -28.07 -14.59 13.92
C ALA A 163 -26.91 -15.52 13.58
N GLY A 164 -26.52 -16.36 14.53
CA GLY A 164 -25.46 -17.32 14.34
C GLY A 164 -25.67 -18.58 15.14
N ASP A 165 -25.37 -19.74 14.55
CA ASP A 165 -25.48 -21.04 15.17
C ASP A 165 -24.61 -22.05 14.44
N TRP A 166 -24.37 -23.17 15.11
CA TRP A 166 -23.76 -24.35 14.49
C TRP A 166 -24.71 -24.96 13.46
N ASP A 167 -24.20 -25.25 12.28
CA ASP A 167 -24.96 -25.97 11.25
C ASP A 167 -24.39 -27.35 11.02
N GLU A 168 -25.13 -28.37 11.47
CA GLU A 168 -24.75 -29.76 11.34
C GLU A 168 -24.58 -30.24 9.89
N LYS A 169 -25.31 -29.63 8.94
CA LYS A 169 -25.27 -30.06 7.54
C LYS A 169 -23.98 -29.67 6.86
N CYS A 170 -23.52 -28.44 7.09
CA CYS A 170 -22.25 -27.96 6.54
C CYS A 170 -21.08 -28.16 7.53
N GLY A 171 -21.35 -28.50 8.80
CA GLY A 171 -20.34 -28.70 9.84
C GLY A 171 -19.49 -27.45 10.06
N ALA A 172 -20.15 -26.31 10.27
CA ALA A 172 -19.53 -25.02 10.48
C ALA A 172 -20.37 -24.13 11.40
N LEU A 173 -19.74 -23.20 12.10
CA LEU A 173 -20.41 -22.13 12.80
C LEU A 173 -20.76 -21.06 11.78
N CYS A 174 -22.07 -20.90 11.51
CA CYS A 174 -22.59 -20.02 10.47
C CYS A 174 -23.23 -18.78 11.06
N GLN A 175 -22.95 -17.62 10.46
CA GLN A 175 -23.58 -16.34 10.83
C GLN A 175 -24.29 -15.75 9.63
N ARG A 176 -25.54 -15.35 9.84
CA ARG A 176 -26.32 -14.60 8.87
C ARG A 176 -25.85 -13.15 8.85
N VAL A 177 -25.45 -12.68 7.69
CA VAL A 177 -24.98 -11.32 7.45
C VAL A 177 -25.96 -10.59 6.53
N SER A 178 -26.32 -9.38 6.89
CA SER A 178 -27.14 -8.49 6.05
C SER A 178 -26.27 -7.32 5.59
N THR A 179 -25.95 -7.29 4.30
CA THR A 179 -25.16 -6.20 3.71
C THR A 179 -26.07 -5.08 3.20
N ASN A 180 -25.66 -3.82 3.32
CA ASN A 180 -26.37 -2.66 2.76
C ASN A 180 -27.86 -2.56 3.17
N ILE A 181 -28.16 -2.66 4.47
CA ILE A 181 -29.53 -2.63 5.01
C ILE A 181 -30.39 -1.45 4.56
N TYR A 182 -29.79 -0.38 4.02
CA TYR A 182 -30.47 0.82 3.54
C TYR A 182 -30.73 0.84 2.04
N THR A 183 -30.39 -0.22 1.31
CA THR A 183 -30.61 -0.30 -0.14
C THR A 183 -31.49 -1.50 -0.51
N LYS A 184 -32.23 -1.38 -1.63
CA LYS A 184 -33.03 -2.51 -2.16
C LYS A 184 -32.16 -3.64 -2.74
N GLN A 185 -30.86 -3.44 -2.84
CA GLN A 185 -29.88 -4.44 -3.31
C GLN A 185 -29.30 -5.26 -2.16
N ASN A 186 -29.89 -5.15 -0.96
CA ASN A 186 -29.48 -5.90 0.20
C ASN A 186 -29.62 -7.41 -0.04
N SER A 187 -28.54 -8.14 0.13
CA SER A 187 -28.52 -9.59 0.15
C SER A 187 -28.26 -10.10 1.56
N ILE A 188 -28.90 -11.21 1.89
CA ILE A 188 -28.57 -11.97 3.08
C ILE A 188 -27.53 -12.98 2.67
N THR A 189 -26.34 -12.87 3.26
CA THR A 189 -25.19 -13.74 2.99
C THR A 189 -24.79 -14.49 4.24
N CYS A 190 -23.77 -15.35 4.15
CA CYS A 190 -23.31 -16.15 5.26
C CYS A 190 -21.82 -15.97 5.48
N SER A 191 -21.43 -15.57 6.71
CA SER A 191 -20.06 -15.70 7.19
C SER A 191 -19.97 -17.01 7.98
N TYR A 192 -18.83 -17.67 7.96
CA TYR A 192 -18.65 -18.95 8.61
C TYR A 192 -17.27 -19.12 9.21
N MET A 193 -17.19 -19.96 10.25
CA MET A 193 -15.92 -20.53 10.74
C MET A 193 -16.04 -22.06 10.75
N ALA A 194 -15.02 -22.71 10.23
CA ALA A 194 -14.92 -24.18 10.15
C ALA A 194 -13.53 -24.65 10.58
N CYS A 195 -13.41 -25.94 10.88
CA CYS A 195 -12.17 -26.60 11.30
C CYS A 195 -12.00 -27.92 10.54
N ASP A 196 -10.75 -28.35 10.34
CA ASP A 196 -10.39 -29.64 9.78
C ASP A 196 -10.57 -30.81 10.78
N SER A 197 -10.71 -30.48 12.05
CA SER A 197 -10.84 -31.42 13.16
C SER A 197 -12.28 -31.44 13.72
N GLU A 198 -12.63 -32.50 14.43
CA GLU A 198 -13.92 -32.62 15.12
C GLU A 198 -14.09 -31.48 16.14
N ILE A 199 -15.23 -30.82 16.11
CA ILE A 199 -15.58 -29.75 17.02
C ILE A 199 -16.21 -30.31 18.28
N SER A 200 -15.63 -29.96 19.42
CA SER A 200 -16.12 -30.36 20.74
C SER A 200 -17.16 -29.39 21.32
N ALA A 201 -17.05 -28.10 21.01
CA ALA A 201 -17.98 -27.07 21.45
C ALA A 201 -17.85 -25.80 20.61
N TYR A 202 -18.82 -24.91 20.71
CA TYR A 202 -18.81 -23.61 20.00
C TYR A 202 -19.54 -22.50 20.79
N ASP A 203 -19.28 -21.24 20.46
CA ASP A 203 -20.11 -20.10 20.86
C ASP A 203 -20.25 -19.10 19.70
N SER A 204 -21.48 -18.76 19.36
CA SER A 204 -21.81 -17.67 18.42
C SER A 204 -22.18 -16.39 19.14
N ARG A 205 -22.58 -16.46 20.41
CA ARG A 205 -22.98 -15.35 21.23
C ARG A 205 -21.81 -14.78 22.01
N LYS A 206 -21.41 -13.53 21.69
CA LYS A 206 -20.26 -12.89 22.34
C LYS A 206 -20.40 -12.80 23.86
N SER A 207 -21.61 -12.53 24.38
CA SER A 207 -21.86 -12.46 25.82
C SER A 207 -21.77 -13.82 26.52
N ALA A 208 -21.92 -14.94 25.81
CA ALA A 208 -21.73 -16.27 26.40
C ALA A 208 -20.26 -16.67 26.46
N PHE A 209 -19.47 -16.30 25.45
CA PHE A 209 -18.03 -16.62 25.45
C PHE A 209 -17.21 -15.64 26.30
N ILE A 210 -17.31 -14.33 25.98
CA ILE A 210 -16.54 -13.27 26.66
C ILE A 210 -17.18 -12.89 28.00
N GLY A 211 -18.50 -12.90 28.09
CA GLY A 211 -19.26 -12.31 29.20
C GLY A 211 -19.76 -10.90 28.88
N ILE A 212 -20.80 -10.45 29.59
CA ILE A 212 -21.35 -9.08 29.43
C ILE A 212 -20.35 -8.04 29.95
N TYR A 213 -19.66 -8.35 31.03
CA TYR A 213 -18.67 -7.49 31.69
C TYR A 213 -17.25 -8.06 31.62
N GLY A 214 -17.06 -9.19 30.90
CA GLY A 214 -15.79 -9.83 30.68
C GLY A 214 -14.97 -9.16 29.57
N ASP A 215 -13.75 -9.60 29.43
CA ASP A 215 -12.84 -9.24 28.35
C ASP A 215 -12.16 -10.48 27.76
N LYS A 216 -11.35 -10.29 26.74
CA LYS A 216 -10.63 -11.39 26.08
C LYS A 216 -9.49 -11.96 26.94
N GLU A 217 -9.03 -11.26 27.95
CA GLU A 217 -8.03 -11.75 28.88
C GLU A 217 -8.62 -12.81 29.83
N ASN A 218 -9.87 -12.56 30.27
CA ASN A 218 -10.60 -13.45 31.16
C ASN A 218 -12.01 -13.72 30.59
N PRO A 219 -12.13 -14.55 29.55
CA PRO A 219 -13.43 -14.94 28.99
C PRO A 219 -14.25 -15.71 30.03
N GLU A 220 -15.49 -15.28 30.29
CA GLU A 220 -16.38 -15.90 31.28
C GLU A 220 -16.58 -17.41 31.05
N SER A 221 -16.64 -17.82 29.76
CA SER A 221 -16.77 -19.26 29.42
C SER A 221 -15.55 -20.09 29.80
N LEU A 222 -14.34 -19.52 29.72
CA LEU A 222 -13.13 -20.22 30.16
C LEU A 222 -13.03 -20.33 31.68
N GLU A 223 -13.42 -19.27 32.39
CA GLU A 223 -13.43 -19.27 33.86
C GLU A 223 -14.47 -20.22 34.45
N THR A 224 -15.68 -20.25 33.86
CA THR A 224 -16.82 -21.00 34.42
C THR A 224 -16.98 -22.40 33.86
N ASN A 225 -16.69 -22.61 32.58
CA ASN A 225 -16.92 -23.89 31.87
C ASN A 225 -15.63 -24.53 31.34
N ASN A 226 -14.48 -23.88 31.53
CA ASN A 226 -13.19 -24.34 31.01
C ASN A 226 -13.25 -24.62 29.49
N GLY A 227 -14.09 -23.85 28.73
CA GLY A 227 -14.29 -23.99 27.29
C GLY A 227 -15.57 -23.33 26.79
N CYS A 228 -15.95 -23.59 25.55
CA CYS A 228 -17.17 -23.06 24.91
C CYS A 228 -18.44 -23.69 25.52
N THR A 229 -19.60 -23.03 25.37
CA THR A 229 -20.88 -23.37 26.03
C THR A 229 -21.96 -23.83 25.07
N ASN A 230 -21.69 -23.98 23.77
CA ASN A 230 -22.64 -24.32 22.69
C ASN A 230 -23.78 -23.29 22.57
N SER A 231 -23.44 -21.98 22.58
CA SER A 231 -24.44 -20.93 22.52
C SER A 231 -24.70 -20.47 21.08
N ALA A 232 -25.99 -20.48 20.69
CA ALA A 232 -26.47 -19.74 19.53
C ALA A 232 -26.74 -18.27 19.87
N ALA A 233 -26.76 -17.41 18.87
CA ALA A 233 -27.11 -16.00 19.01
C ALA A 233 -28.19 -15.56 18.03
N CYS A 234 -29.08 -14.70 18.50
CA CYS A 234 -30.11 -14.09 17.66
C CYS A 234 -30.40 -12.66 18.14
N THR A 235 -30.21 -11.69 17.26
CA THR A 235 -30.36 -10.25 17.57
C THR A 235 -29.44 -9.74 18.69
N GLU A 236 -28.25 -10.36 18.80
CA GLU A 236 -27.23 -10.03 19.79
C GLU A 236 -25.87 -9.83 19.10
N LYS A 237 -24.87 -9.36 19.86
CA LYS A 237 -23.47 -9.29 19.36
C LYS A 237 -22.93 -10.70 19.14
N LEU A 238 -22.44 -10.93 17.94
CA LEU A 238 -21.87 -12.20 17.51
C LEU A 238 -20.38 -12.29 17.82
N CYS A 239 -19.90 -13.52 17.92
CA CYS A 239 -18.50 -13.90 17.75
C CYS A 239 -18.42 -15.26 17.05
N PHE A 240 -17.28 -15.59 16.55
CA PHE A 240 -16.91 -16.98 16.28
C PHE A 240 -16.04 -17.46 17.45
N ALA A 241 -16.43 -18.52 18.11
CA ALA A 241 -15.58 -19.28 19.02
C ALA A 241 -15.81 -20.78 18.72
N LEU A 242 -14.77 -21.46 18.25
CA LEU A 242 -14.84 -22.84 17.80
C LEU A 242 -13.78 -23.65 18.51
N GLU A 243 -14.21 -24.65 19.31
CA GLU A 243 -13.35 -25.46 20.14
C GLU A 243 -13.16 -26.86 19.57
N THR A 244 -11.91 -27.33 19.52
CA THR A 244 -11.56 -28.70 19.24
C THR A 244 -10.73 -29.31 20.37
N ALA A 245 -10.95 -30.57 20.68
CA ALA A 245 -10.16 -31.31 21.68
C ALA A 245 -8.80 -31.75 21.10
N CYS A 246 -7.74 -31.58 21.87
CA CYS A 246 -6.38 -31.96 21.48
C CYS A 246 -5.70 -32.73 22.60
N MET A 247 -5.56 -34.05 22.42
CA MET A 247 -4.83 -34.94 23.33
C MET A 247 -3.45 -35.18 22.76
N LEU A 248 -2.40 -34.93 23.55
CA LEU A 248 -0.99 -35.07 23.12
C LEU A 248 -0.21 -35.89 24.15
N GLY A 249 0.41 -36.98 23.71
CA GLY A 249 1.44 -37.65 24.50
C GLY A 249 2.70 -36.78 24.71
N ALA A 250 3.62 -37.27 25.54
CA ALA A 250 4.92 -36.57 25.73
C ALA A 250 5.69 -36.44 24.41
N GLY A 251 6.09 -35.24 24.04
CA GLY A 251 6.78 -34.97 22.79
C GLY A 251 5.93 -34.98 21.52
N GLU A 252 4.63 -35.29 21.62
CA GLU A 252 3.73 -35.39 20.49
C GLU A 252 3.31 -34.00 19.98
N SER A 253 3.08 -33.89 18.66
CA SER A 253 2.58 -32.67 17.99
C SER A 253 1.32 -32.99 17.20
N ARG A 254 0.41 -31.98 17.11
CA ARG A 254 -0.77 -32.01 16.25
C ARG A 254 -0.95 -30.71 15.55
N THR A 255 -1.28 -30.74 14.25
CA THR A 255 -1.68 -29.58 13.47
C THR A 255 -3.20 -29.54 13.36
N ILE A 256 -3.78 -28.35 13.53
CA ILE A 256 -5.21 -28.07 13.45
C ILE A 256 -5.36 -26.85 12.56
N CYS A 257 -6.34 -26.87 11.65
CA CYS A 257 -6.58 -25.77 10.73
C CYS A 257 -8.00 -25.24 10.89
N PHE A 258 -8.10 -23.91 11.04
CA PHE A 258 -9.37 -23.18 11.03
C PHE A 258 -9.45 -22.34 9.78
N GLN A 259 -10.66 -22.13 9.28
CA GLN A 259 -10.98 -21.27 8.17
C GLN A 259 -12.13 -20.34 8.56
N ILE A 260 -11.95 -19.03 8.37
CA ILE A 260 -13.01 -18.04 8.52
C ILE A 260 -13.25 -17.36 7.19
N GLY A 261 -14.48 -17.33 6.72
CA GLY A 261 -14.79 -16.84 5.38
C GLY A 261 -16.21 -16.37 5.22
N HIS A 262 -16.50 -15.95 3.99
CA HIS A 262 -17.78 -15.44 3.56
C HIS A 262 -18.24 -16.13 2.27
N VAL A 263 -19.52 -16.41 2.17
CA VAL A 263 -20.17 -16.95 0.98
C VAL A 263 -21.50 -16.24 0.74
N MET A 264 -21.92 -16.18 -0.51
CA MET A 264 -23.18 -15.54 -0.87
C MET A 264 -24.40 -16.32 -0.38
N LYS A 265 -24.30 -17.64 -0.32
CA LYS A 265 -25.39 -18.52 0.16
C LYS A 265 -24.83 -19.49 1.19
N LYS A 266 -25.60 -19.81 2.23
CA LYS A 266 -25.19 -20.73 3.29
C LYS A 266 -24.86 -22.13 2.77
N GLU A 267 -25.54 -22.58 1.72
CA GLU A 267 -25.32 -23.90 1.09
C GLU A 267 -23.90 -24.03 0.53
N ASP A 268 -23.28 -22.94 0.10
CA ASP A 268 -21.94 -22.89 -0.50
C ASP A 268 -20.82 -23.11 0.55
N VAL A 269 -21.13 -23.05 1.85
CA VAL A 269 -20.15 -23.32 2.93
C VAL A 269 -19.53 -24.70 2.81
N SER A 270 -20.33 -25.71 2.41
CA SER A 270 -19.83 -27.08 2.25
C SER A 270 -18.77 -27.19 1.15
N GLU A 271 -18.91 -26.41 0.07
CA GLU A 271 -17.91 -26.33 -1.00
C GLU A 271 -16.68 -25.54 -0.53
N ALA A 272 -16.88 -24.41 0.15
CA ALA A 272 -15.80 -23.58 0.68
C ALA A 272 -14.89 -24.34 1.66
N LYS A 273 -15.40 -25.33 2.36
CA LYS A 273 -14.64 -26.20 3.28
C LYS A 273 -13.68 -27.17 2.58
N GLN A 274 -13.74 -27.36 1.27
CA GLN A 274 -12.77 -28.21 0.55
C GLN A 274 -11.31 -27.77 0.81
N PHE A 275 -11.09 -26.51 1.12
CA PHE A 275 -9.78 -25.95 1.45
C PHE A 275 -9.26 -26.35 2.85
N LEU A 276 -10.07 -27.05 3.65
CA LEU A 276 -9.67 -27.68 4.92
C LEU A 276 -9.35 -29.18 4.78
N GLN A 277 -9.44 -29.76 3.59
CA GLN A 277 -9.06 -31.16 3.38
C GLN A 277 -7.57 -31.37 3.70
N ALA A 278 -7.25 -32.60 4.16
CA ALA A 278 -5.90 -32.93 4.60
C ALA A 278 -4.81 -32.55 3.61
N GLY A 279 -3.84 -31.78 4.08
CA GLY A 279 -2.71 -31.25 3.30
C GLY A 279 -3.04 -29.98 2.47
N MET A 280 -4.31 -29.62 2.30
CA MET A 280 -4.69 -28.45 1.51
C MET A 280 -4.28 -27.13 2.19
N PRO A 281 -4.50 -26.90 3.50
CA PRO A 281 -4.06 -25.65 4.14
C PRO A 281 -2.57 -25.40 4.00
N GLN A 282 -1.74 -26.43 4.18
CA GLN A 282 -0.29 -26.30 4.04
C GLN A 282 0.10 -25.96 2.60
N LYS A 283 -0.54 -26.61 1.61
CA LYS A 283 -0.32 -26.31 0.20
C LYS A 283 -0.71 -24.88 -0.14
N LEU A 284 -1.84 -24.37 0.35
CA LEU A 284 -2.27 -23.00 0.13
C LEU A 284 -1.27 -22.00 0.71
N LEU A 285 -0.68 -22.27 1.88
CA LEU A 285 0.38 -21.43 2.44
C LEU A 285 1.63 -21.44 1.56
N GLU A 286 2.06 -22.61 1.08
CA GLU A 286 3.19 -22.72 0.14
C GLU A 286 2.92 -21.97 -1.17
N ASP A 287 1.70 -22.07 -1.70
CA ASP A 287 1.27 -21.33 -2.89
C ASP A 287 1.29 -19.80 -2.68
N VAL A 288 0.87 -19.31 -1.51
CA VAL A 288 0.95 -17.88 -1.12
C VAL A 288 2.40 -17.41 -1.07
N ILE A 289 3.29 -18.15 -0.41
CA ILE A 289 4.71 -17.83 -0.29
C ILE A 289 5.35 -17.79 -1.70
N ALA A 290 5.08 -18.79 -2.52
CA ALA A 290 5.60 -18.84 -3.89
C ALA A 290 5.07 -17.70 -4.76
N HIS A 291 3.79 -17.37 -4.66
CA HIS A 291 3.14 -16.29 -5.40
C HIS A 291 3.79 -14.92 -5.12
N TYR A 292 3.93 -14.54 -3.85
CA TYR A 292 4.52 -13.24 -3.53
C TYR A 292 6.03 -13.19 -3.76
N LYS A 293 6.74 -14.32 -3.61
CA LYS A 293 8.14 -14.44 -4.00
C LYS A 293 8.31 -14.20 -5.51
N GLN A 294 7.40 -14.71 -6.33
CA GLN A 294 7.40 -14.49 -7.78
C GLN A 294 7.10 -13.03 -8.13
N ILE A 295 6.12 -12.40 -7.49
CA ILE A 295 5.80 -10.98 -7.70
C ILE A 295 7.03 -10.10 -7.43
N CYS A 296 7.77 -10.38 -6.35
CA CYS A 296 8.98 -9.63 -5.98
C CYS A 296 10.24 -10.08 -6.76
N ALA A 297 10.14 -11.01 -7.72
CA ALA A 297 11.29 -11.47 -8.51
C ALA A 297 11.56 -10.62 -9.74
N GLY A 298 10.58 -9.86 -10.23
CA GLY A 298 10.67 -9.09 -11.48
C GLY A 298 11.77 -8.02 -11.49
N VAL A 299 12.11 -7.48 -10.32
CA VAL A 299 13.24 -6.57 -10.11
C VAL A 299 13.90 -6.87 -8.76
N LYS A 300 15.23 -6.90 -8.73
CA LYS A 300 16.01 -6.96 -7.48
C LYS A 300 17.16 -5.96 -7.55
N ILE A 301 17.40 -5.25 -6.45
CA ILE A 301 18.52 -4.33 -6.32
C ILE A 301 19.59 -4.90 -5.41
N GLN A 302 20.81 -4.47 -5.65
CA GLN A 302 21.97 -4.66 -4.79
C GLN A 302 22.64 -3.30 -4.61
N THR A 303 22.65 -2.81 -3.39
CA THR A 303 23.28 -1.55 -2.97
C THR A 303 24.31 -1.84 -1.90
N PRO A 304 25.16 -0.87 -1.50
CA PRO A 304 26.01 -1.00 -0.31
C PRO A 304 25.23 -1.12 1.02
N ASP A 305 23.94 -0.72 1.05
CA ASP A 305 23.06 -0.84 2.22
C ASP A 305 22.27 -2.16 2.17
N GLU A 306 22.71 -3.14 2.96
CA GLU A 306 22.06 -4.46 3.03
C GLU A 306 20.60 -4.39 3.49
N LYS A 307 20.25 -3.50 4.43
CA LYS A 307 18.87 -3.34 4.89
C LYS A 307 17.97 -2.82 3.77
N LEU A 308 18.47 -1.92 2.95
CA LEU A 308 17.76 -1.45 1.76
C LEU A 308 17.54 -2.59 0.76
N ASN A 309 18.53 -3.44 0.54
CA ASN A 309 18.41 -4.59 -0.35
C ASN A 309 17.30 -5.54 0.13
N LEU A 310 17.30 -5.89 1.42
CA LEU A 310 16.28 -6.76 2.02
C LEU A 310 14.88 -6.15 1.92
N ALA A 311 14.72 -4.90 2.35
CA ALA A 311 13.42 -4.22 2.36
C ALA A 311 12.84 -3.98 0.96
N PHE A 312 13.68 -3.54 0.02
CA PHE A 312 13.26 -3.26 -1.36
C PHE A 312 12.87 -4.54 -2.11
N ASN A 313 13.71 -5.59 -1.98
CA ASN A 313 13.52 -6.85 -2.69
C ASN A 313 12.37 -7.71 -2.12
N SER A 314 11.67 -7.23 -1.10
CA SER A 314 10.55 -7.90 -0.44
C SER A 314 9.40 -6.93 -0.13
N PHE A 315 9.34 -6.36 1.05
CA PHE A 315 8.19 -5.63 1.57
C PHE A 315 7.82 -4.36 0.78
N TYR A 316 8.76 -3.64 0.16
CA TYR A 316 8.41 -2.43 -0.61
C TYR A 316 7.68 -2.79 -1.91
N GLN A 317 8.10 -3.86 -2.59
CA GLN A 317 7.39 -4.39 -3.76
C GLN A 317 6.06 -5.01 -3.36
N TYR A 318 6.01 -5.75 -2.24
CA TYR A 318 4.79 -6.30 -1.67
C TYR A 318 3.76 -5.20 -1.36
N ALA A 319 4.17 -4.12 -0.69
CA ALA A 319 3.30 -2.97 -0.40
C ALA A 319 2.82 -2.27 -1.68
N THR A 320 3.66 -2.20 -2.72
CA THR A 320 3.29 -1.66 -4.03
C THR A 320 2.21 -2.52 -4.68
N ASN A 321 2.36 -3.84 -4.65
CA ASN A 321 1.34 -4.76 -5.14
C ASN A 321 0.03 -4.62 -4.35
N MET A 322 0.07 -4.53 -3.03
CA MET A 322 -1.10 -4.31 -2.19
C MET A 322 -1.82 -2.99 -2.56
N GLY A 323 -1.08 -1.91 -2.66
CA GLY A 323 -1.63 -0.58 -2.91
C GLY A 323 -2.34 -0.47 -4.25
N SER A 324 -1.86 -1.15 -5.29
CA SER A 324 -2.47 -1.15 -6.62
C SER A 324 -3.86 -1.81 -6.65
N ARG A 325 -4.18 -2.68 -5.69
CA ARG A 325 -5.51 -3.30 -5.53
C ARG A 325 -6.34 -2.63 -4.43
N TRP A 326 -5.72 -2.35 -3.28
CA TRP A 326 -6.40 -1.98 -2.05
C TRP A 326 -6.23 -0.49 -1.69
N ALA A 327 -5.53 0.27 -2.53
CA ALA A 327 -5.24 1.69 -2.31
C ALA A 327 -4.69 1.93 -0.89
N ARG A 328 -5.46 2.63 -0.06
CA ARG A 328 -5.11 2.90 1.34
C ARG A 328 -5.92 2.02 2.32
N VAL A 329 -6.36 0.84 1.84
CA VAL A 329 -7.05 -0.23 2.57
C VAL A 329 -8.46 0.15 3.05
N ARG A 330 -8.70 1.35 3.55
CA ARG A 330 -10.02 1.75 4.07
C ARG A 330 -10.99 2.28 3.02
N HIS A 331 -10.49 2.64 1.84
CA HIS A 331 -11.32 3.09 0.73
C HIS A 331 -10.56 2.87 -0.58
N ASP A 332 -11.27 2.53 -1.62
CA ASP A 332 -10.69 2.39 -2.94
C ASP A 332 -10.56 3.78 -3.57
N GLY A 333 -9.46 4.47 -3.25
CA GLY A 333 -9.10 5.75 -3.84
C GLY A 333 -8.64 5.54 -5.28
N TYR A 334 -9.34 6.14 -6.22
CA TYR A 334 -9.06 5.98 -7.65
C TYR A 334 -7.64 6.40 -8.02
N ARG A 335 -7.23 7.62 -7.60
CA ARG A 335 -5.87 8.11 -7.77
C ARG A 335 -4.85 7.16 -7.18
N ASP A 336 -5.14 6.70 -5.96
CA ASP A 336 -4.22 5.86 -5.20
C ASP A 336 -3.95 4.55 -5.94
N MET A 337 -5.00 3.84 -6.39
CA MET A 337 -4.86 2.63 -7.20
C MET A 337 -4.13 2.89 -8.51
N THR A 338 -4.39 4.02 -9.17
CA THR A 338 -3.76 4.36 -10.46
C THR A 338 -2.26 4.60 -10.32
N VAL A 339 -1.86 5.37 -9.30
CA VAL A 339 -0.44 5.67 -9.00
C VAL A 339 0.32 4.40 -8.66
N ASP A 340 -0.26 3.58 -7.78
CA ASP A 340 0.38 2.35 -7.32
C ASP A 340 0.48 1.31 -8.44
N THR A 341 -0.53 1.24 -9.32
CA THR A 341 -0.48 0.41 -10.55
C THR A 341 0.63 0.87 -11.51
N GLY A 342 0.84 2.19 -11.63
CA GLY A 342 1.94 2.73 -12.42
C GLY A 342 3.33 2.45 -11.85
N ALA A 343 3.45 2.25 -10.54
CA ALA A 343 4.68 1.79 -9.90
C ALA A 343 4.84 0.26 -10.05
N LEU A 344 3.79 -0.51 -9.83
CA LEU A 344 3.77 -1.97 -10.03
C LEU A 344 4.20 -2.34 -11.46
N ALA A 345 3.76 -1.58 -12.46
CA ALA A 345 4.12 -1.80 -13.86
C ALA A 345 5.65 -1.85 -14.09
N THR A 346 6.45 -1.19 -13.25
CA THR A 346 7.92 -1.18 -13.41
C THR A 346 8.59 -2.51 -13.06
N PHE A 347 7.91 -3.43 -12.36
CA PHE A 347 8.45 -4.75 -12.01
C PHE A 347 7.48 -5.91 -12.20
N ASN A 348 6.17 -5.64 -12.36
CA ASN A 348 5.17 -6.66 -12.73
C ASN A 348 4.10 -6.05 -13.65
N PRO A 349 4.43 -5.83 -14.94
CA PRO A 349 3.54 -5.13 -15.87
C PRO A 349 2.27 -5.91 -16.22
N GLU A 350 2.27 -7.25 -16.15
CA GLU A 350 1.09 -8.04 -16.49
C GLU A 350 -0.04 -7.86 -15.46
N ILE A 351 0.26 -8.00 -14.18
CA ILE A 351 -0.72 -7.72 -13.11
C ILE A 351 -1.17 -6.25 -13.15
N ALA A 352 -0.23 -5.33 -13.39
CA ALA A 352 -0.54 -3.92 -13.51
C ALA A 352 -1.49 -3.62 -14.70
N LYS A 353 -1.33 -4.32 -15.82
CA LYS A 353 -2.21 -4.23 -17.00
C LYS A 353 -3.66 -4.61 -16.66
N GLU A 354 -3.87 -5.72 -15.98
CA GLU A 354 -5.20 -6.18 -15.54
C GLU A 354 -5.85 -5.17 -14.59
N ARG A 355 -5.11 -4.71 -13.59
CA ARG A 355 -5.61 -3.71 -12.64
C ARG A 355 -5.93 -2.37 -13.29
N PHE A 356 -5.16 -1.96 -14.27
CA PHE A 356 -5.43 -0.72 -15.00
C PHE A 356 -6.72 -0.79 -15.83
N LEU A 357 -7.04 -1.93 -16.45
CA LEU A 357 -8.32 -2.13 -17.13
C LEU A 357 -9.51 -1.99 -16.18
N ARG A 358 -9.40 -2.55 -14.98
CA ARG A 358 -10.40 -2.37 -13.92
C ARG A 358 -10.52 -0.90 -13.49
N ILE A 359 -9.42 -0.17 -13.32
CA ILE A 359 -9.42 1.26 -12.97
C ILE A 359 -10.13 2.08 -14.05
N LEU A 360 -9.88 1.82 -15.34
CA LEU A 360 -10.54 2.50 -16.44
C LEU A 360 -12.06 2.29 -16.42
N SER A 361 -12.56 1.13 -15.98
CA SER A 361 -13.99 0.85 -15.94
C SER A 361 -14.78 1.72 -14.94
N TYR A 362 -14.11 2.40 -14.03
CA TYR A 362 -14.72 3.36 -13.11
C TYR A 362 -14.72 4.80 -13.63
N GLN A 363 -14.01 5.11 -14.72
CA GLN A 363 -13.94 6.44 -15.30
C GLN A 363 -15.29 6.90 -15.83
N TYR A 364 -15.59 8.20 -15.74
CA TYR A 364 -16.77 8.81 -16.34
C TYR A 364 -16.56 9.05 -17.84
N SER A 365 -17.61 8.86 -18.63
CA SER A 365 -17.53 8.95 -20.11
C SER A 365 -17.17 10.34 -20.63
N GLU A 366 -17.38 11.41 -19.86
CA GLU A 366 -16.89 12.75 -20.18
C GLU A 366 -15.39 12.95 -19.96
N GLY A 367 -14.71 11.97 -19.36
CA GLY A 367 -13.25 11.96 -19.13
C GLY A 367 -12.80 12.25 -17.72
N ASN A 368 -13.70 12.63 -16.82
CA ASN A 368 -13.37 12.77 -15.41
C ASN A 368 -13.18 11.39 -14.75
N ALA A 369 -12.65 11.38 -13.54
CA ALA A 369 -12.46 10.15 -12.77
C ALA A 369 -13.00 10.31 -11.33
N PRO A 370 -13.51 9.25 -10.72
CA PRO A 370 -14.05 9.31 -9.37
C PRO A 370 -12.94 9.56 -8.34
N ARG A 371 -13.32 10.00 -7.14
CA ARG A 371 -12.39 10.05 -6.00
C ARG A 371 -12.29 8.70 -5.31
N THR A 372 -13.44 8.05 -5.09
CA THR A 372 -13.49 6.76 -4.40
C THR A 372 -14.59 5.86 -4.93
N ILE A 373 -14.40 4.57 -4.79
CA ILE A 373 -15.40 3.52 -5.00
C ILE A 373 -15.73 2.95 -3.62
N ARG A 374 -16.99 3.01 -3.20
CA ARG A 374 -17.38 2.56 -1.87
C ARG A 374 -18.89 2.26 -1.77
N ASN A 375 -19.25 1.16 -1.09
CA ASN A 375 -20.62 0.76 -0.80
C ASN A 375 -21.51 0.75 -2.06
N GLY A 376 -21.04 0.14 -3.14
CA GLY A 376 -21.75 0.06 -4.42
C GLY A 376 -21.88 1.38 -5.17
N LYS A 377 -21.10 2.41 -4.79
CA LYS A 377 -21.16 3.74 -5.40
C LYS A 377 -19.80 4.22 -5.87
N ILE A 378 -19.79 4.84 -7.02
CA ILE A 378 -18.67 5.58 -7.58
C ILE A 378 -18.86 7.05 -7.23
N LEU A 379 -17.94 7.62 -6.44
CA LEU A 379 -18.09 8.95 -5.85
C LEU A 379 -17.09 9.94 -6.45
N LEU A 380 -17.59 11.02 -7.05
CA LEU A 380 -16.78 12.06 -7.67
C LEU A 380 -16.03 12.92 -6.64
N ASN A 381 -16.72 13.39 -5.62
CA ASN A 381 -16.21 14.27 -4.54
C ASN A 381 -15.49 15.55 -5.00
N ASN A 382 -15.64 15.94 -6.26
CA ASN A 382 -15.07 17.17 -6.87
C ASN A 382 -13.54 17.31 -6.79
N TYR A 383 -12.78 16.21 -6.61
CA TYR A 383 -11.32 16.22 -6.71
C TYR A 383 -10.89 16.21 -8.17
N MET A 384 -9.93 17.05 -8.52
CA MET A 384 -9.60 17.28 -9.93
C MET A 384 -8.43 16.44 -10.46
N ASP A 385 -7.54 15.96 -9.61
CA ASP A 385 -6.32 15.26 -10.03
C ASP A 385 -6.50 13.78 -10.40
N ASN A 386 -7.67 13.18 -10.15
CA ASN A 386 -7.86 11.73 -10.33
C ASN A 386 -7.58 11.25 -11.75
N ALA A 387 -7.97 12.02 -12.78
CA ALA A 387 -7.84 11.62 -14.18
C ALA A 387 -6.43 11.86 -14.75
N VAL A 388 -5.61 12.73 -14.15
CA VAL A 388 -4.28 13.08 -14.68
C VAL A 388 -3.28 11.93 -14.63
N TRP A 389 -3.49 10.97 -13.72
CA TRP A 389 -2.62 9.82 -13.53
C TRP A 389 -2.79 8.74 -14.61
N LEU A 390 -3.92 8.73 -15.32
CA LEU A 390 -4.23 7.70 -16.34
C LEU A 390 -3.20 7.65 -17.46
N PRO A 391 -2.84 8.78 -18.14
CA PRO A 391 -1.83 8.74 -19.19
C PRO A 391 -0.45 8.31 -18.70
N MET A 392 -0.10 8.65 -17.45
CA MET A 392 1.20 8.30 -16.87
C MET A 392 1.32 6.78 -16.66
N THR A 393 0.25 6.16 -16.15
CA THR A 393 0.22 4.70 -15.92
C THR A 393 0.14 3.95 -17.23
N ALA A 394 -0.73 4.38 -18.16
CA ALA A 394 -0.83 3.77 -19.49
C ALA A 394 0.49 3.84 -20.27
N HIS A 395 1.16 4.99 -20.27
CA HIS A 395 2.47 5.15 -20.89
C HIS A 395 3.49 4.18 -20.29
N THR A 396 3.56 4.09 -18.94
CA THR A 396 4.47 3.15 -18.28
C THR A 396 4.19 1.71 -18.74
N LEU A 397 2.91 1.28 -18.81
CA LEU A 397 2.52 -0.05 -19.26
C LEU A 397 2.90 -0.32 -20.72
N VAL A 398 2.61 0.62 -21.62
CA VAL A 398 2.98 0.50 -23.05
C VAL A 398 4.48 0.34 -23.20
N MET A 399 5.27 1.14 -22.47
CA MET A 399 6.73 1.09 -22.55
C MET A 399 7.32 -0.17 -21.90
N GLU A 400 6.74 -0.67 -20.82
CA GLU A 400 7.21 -1.91 -20.19
C GLU A 400 6.85 -3.15 -21.04
N LEU A 401 5.65 -3.20 -21.60
CA LEU A 401 5.19 -4.34 -22.40
C LEU A 401 5.65 -4.29 -23.86
N GLY A 402 5.90 -3.10 -24.41
CA GLY A 402 6.19 -2.91 -25.83
C GLY A 402 4.94 -3.10 -26.73
N ASP A 403 3.76 -3.10 -26.15
CA ASP A 403 2.48 -3.41 -26.80
C ASP A 403 1.68 -2.11 -27.03
N ILE A 404 1.88 -1.47 -28.18
CA ILE A 404 1.15 -0.25 -28.56
C ILE A 404 -0.29 -0.59 -28.95
N ASP A 405 -0.51 -1.75 -29.55
CA ASP A 405 -1.83 -2.17 -30.03
C ASP A 405 -2.82 -2.37 -28.88
N TRP A 406 -2.32 -2.63 -27.67
CA TRP A 406 -3.12 -2.66 -26.44
C TRP A 406 -3.96 -1.38 -26.23
N LEU A 407 -3.50 -0.22 -26.70
CA LEU A 407 -4.25 1.03 -26.64
C LEU A 407 -5.56 1.02 -27.45
N HIS A 408 -5.74 0.07 -28.35
CA HIS A 408 -6.98 -0.15 -29.12
C HIS A 408 -8.00 -1.03 -28.38
N THR A 409 -7.62 -1.65 -27.24
CA THR A 409 -8.54 -2.46 -26.43
C THR A 409 -9.72 -1.60 -25.95
N GLU A 410 -10.94 -2.10 -26.16
CA GLU A 410 -12.15 -1.45 -25.67
C GLU A 410 -12.40 -1.75 -24.20
N VAL A 411 -12.68 -0.69 -23.43
CA VAL A 411 -13.03 -0.74 -22.01
C VAL A 411 -14.32 0.03 -21.79
N LYS A 412 -15.19 -0.47 -20.91
CA LYS A 412 -16.43 0.22 -20.52
C LYS A 412 -16.14 1.36 -19.57
N PHE A 413 -16.83 2.47 -19.73
CA PHE A 413 -16.99 3.50 -18.71
C PHE A 413 -17.98 3.05 -17.63
N ASN A 414 -18.06 3.81 -16.55
CA ASN A 414 -18.99 3.52 -15.45
C ASN A 414 -20.49 3.60 -15.83
N ASP A 415 -20.82 4.27 -16.92
CA ASP A 415 -22.17 4.34 -17.48
C ASP A 415 -22.51 3.19 -18.46
N GLY A 416 -21.54 2.28 -18.67
CA GLY A 416 -21.69 1.12 -19.55
C GLY A 416 -21.38 1.37 -21.03
N THR A 417 -21.14 2.62 -21.44
CA THR A 417 -20.62 2.92 -22.78
C THR A 417 -19.16 2.45 -22.90
N SER A 418 -18.69 2.13 -24.11
CA SER A 418 -17.33 1.63 -24.32
C SER A 418 -16.53 2.57 -25.22
N ALA A 419 -15.22 2.59 -24.99
CA ALA A 419 -14.25 3.23 -25.86
C ALA A 419 -12.89 2.54 -25.75
N THR A 420 -11.98 2.83 -26.67
CA THR A 420 -10.61 2.35 -26.60
C THR A 420 -9.87 2.96 -25.41
N ILE A 421 -8.85 2.27 -24.88
CA ILE A 421 -7.97 2.82 -23.83
C ILE A 421 -7.46 4.20 -24.25
N PHE A 422 -6.98 4.33 -25.49
CA PHE A 422 -6.52 5.63 -26.00
C PHE A 422 -7.57 6.73 -25.89
N GLU A 423 -8.84 6.41 -26.17
CA GLU A 423 -9.94 7.39 -26.05
C GLU A 423 -10.26 7.73 -24.59
N HIS A 424 -10.13 6.79 -23.64
CA HIS A 424 -10.18 7.06 -22.20
C HIS A 424 -9.14 8.11 -21.80
N LEU A 425 -7.89 7.93 -22.27
CA LEU A 425 -6.80 8.89 -21.98
C LEU A 425 -7.06 10.26 -22.63
N ARG A 426 -7.49 10.27 -23.90
CA ARG A 426 -7.80 11.52 -24.60
C ARG A 426 -8.90 12.32 -23.91
N ARG A 427 -9.96 11.65 -23.47
CA ARG A 427 -11.07 12.31 -22.72
C ARG A 427 -10.58 12.85 -21.37
N ALA A 428 -9.76 12.11 -20.65
CA ALA A 428 -9.15 12.57 -19.40
C ALA A 428 -8.36 13.85 -19.58
N MET A 429 -7.47 13.89 -20.58
CA MET A 429 -6.64 15.06 -20.86
C MET A 429 -7.46 16.27 -21.31
N GLN A 430 -8.49 16.05 -22.14
CA GLN A 430 -9.37 17.12 -22.62
C GLN A 430 -10.26 17.67 -21.52
N HIS A 431 -10.79 16.78 -20.64
CA HIS A 431 -11.61 17.18 -19.48
C HIS A 431 -10.83 18.12 -18.56
N LEU A 432 -9.63 17.74 -18.18
CA LEU A 432 -8.76 18.56 -17.32
C LEU A 432 -8.41 19.91 -17.96
N TYR A 433 -8.00 19.91 -19.24
CA TYR A 433 -7.69 21.15 -19.93
C TYR A 433 -8.89 22.11 -20.06
N ASN A 434 -10.09 21.58 -20.22
CA ASN A 434 -11.30 22.38 -20.31
C ASN A 434 -11.78 22.90 -18.94
N SER A 435 -11.32 22.30 -17.84
CA SER A 435 -11.68 22.69 -16.47
C SER A 435 -10.78 23.82 -15.97
N GLN A 436 -10.90 25.00 -16.58
CA GLN A 436 -10.08 26.17 -16.27
C GLN A 436 -10.76 27.11 -15.28
N GLY A 437 -9.98 27.63 -14.34
CA GLY A 437 -10.35 28.70 -13.41
C GLY A 437 -9.57 29.99 -13.67
N LEU A 438 -9.17 30.68 -12.62
CA LEU A 438 -8.37 31.90 -12.69
C LEU A 438 -7.14 31.70 -13.58
N HIS A 439 -6.85 32.70 -14.40
CA HIS A 439 -5.69 32.77 -15.32
C HIS A 439 -5.63 31.59 -16.33
N GLY A 440 -6.71 30.84 -16.53
CA GLY A 440 -6.74 29.71 -17.43
C GLY A 440 -5.93 28.49 -16.93
N LEU A 441 -5.55 28.44 -15.67
CA LEU A 441 -4.99 27.27 -14.99
C LEU A 441 -6.09 26.28 -14.63
N ILE A 442 -5.73 25.05 -14.30
CA ILE A 442 -6.70 23.99 -13.99
C ILE A 442 -7.34 24.23 -12.62
N GLN A 443 -8.67 24.16 -12.55
CA GLN A 443 -9.43 24.31 -11.30
C GLN A 443 -8.99 23.30 -10.24
N ILE A 444 -8.95 23.75 -8.97
CA ILE A 444 -8.70 22.85 -7.83
C ILE A 444 -10.00 22.25 -7.26
N LYS A 445 -11.14 22.99 -7.32
CA LYS A 445 -12.43 22.60 -6.77
C LYS A 445 -12.33 22.05 -5.34
N GLY A 446 -12.70 20.77 -5.12
CA GLY A 446 -12.63 20.10 -3.84
C GLY A 446 -11.25 19.57 -3.44
N GLY A 447 -10.23 19.78 -4.25
CA GLY A 447 -8.84 19.40 -3.99
C GLY A 447 -8.10 18.83 -5.18
N ASP A 448 -6.81 18.68 -5.01
CA ASP A 448 -5.89 17.93 -5.86
C ASP A 448 -5.29 16.75 -5.05
N TRP A 449 -4.06 16.33 -5.34
CA TRP A 449 -3.36 15.31 -4.54
C TRP A 449 -3.30 15.65 -3.04
N ASN A 450 -3.19 16.93 -2.72
CA ASN A 450 -3.35 17.40 -1.35
C ASN A 450 -4.83 17.44 -0.98
N ASP A 451 -5.36 16.30 -0.49
CA ASP A 451 -6.76 16.12 -0.11
C ASP A 451 -7.28 17.18 0.86
N SER A 452 -6.40 17.82 1.59
CA SER A 452 -6.74 18.78 2.63
C SER A 452 -6.63 20.25 2.20
N LEU A 453 -6.24 20.50 0.95
CA LEU A 453 -6.33 21.81 0.30
C LEU A 453 -7.73 21.99 -0.37
N ASN A 454 -8.77 21.67 0.40
CA ASN A 454 -10.08 21.32 -0.13
C ASN A 454 -11.11 22.45 -0.06
N TRP A 455 -10.70 23.66 0.35
CA TRP A 455 -11.59 24.83 0.39
C TRP A 455 -11.15 25.94 -0.56
N ALA A 456 -9.98 25.81 -1.18
CA ALA A 456 -9.39 26.85 -2.03
C ALA A 456 -10.17 27.12 -3.34
N GLY A 457 -10.99 26.16 -3.82
CA GLY A 457 -11.66 26.25 -5.12
C GLY A 457 -13.14 25.89 -5.13
N LEU A 458 -13.84 25.99 -4.01
CA LEU A 458 -15.26 25.57 -3.90
C LEU A 458 -16.23 26.44 -4.73
N GLU A 459 -15.87 27.69 -5.02
CA GLU A 459 -16.65 28.58 -5.91
C GLU A 459 -16.36 28.33 -7.40
N GLY A 460 -15.39 27.47 -7.73
CA GLY A 460 -15.04 27.08 -9.09
C GLY A 460 -14.14 28.08 -9.82
N LYS A 461 -13.51 29.03 -9.11
CA LYS A 461 -12.50 29.97 -9.66
C LYS A 461 -11.08 29.56 -9.29
N GLY A 462 -10.89 29.04 -8.08
CA GLY A 462 -9.60 28.63 -7.56
C GLY A 462 -8.93 27.56 -8.42
N VAL A 463 -7.60 27.63 -8.51
CA VAL A 463 -6.79 26.81 -9.40
C VAL A 463 -5.63 26.14 -8.67
N SER A 464 -5.25 24.94 -9.12
CA SER A 464 -4.03 24.26 -8.70
C SER A 464 -2.93 24.51 -9.71
N VAL A 465 -1.86 25.20 -9.29
CA VAL A 465 -0.65 25.37 -10.08
C VAL A 465 0.06 24.02 -10.22
N TRP A 466 0.14 23.28 -9.12
CA TRP A 466 0.73 21.95 -9.13
C TRP A 466 0.04 20.99 -10.11
N LEU A 467 -1.29 20.91 -10.12
CA LEU A 467 -2.05 20.06 -11.07
C LEU A 467 -1.85 20.52 -12.52
N SER A 468 -1.73 21.83 -12.77
CA SER A 468 -1.44 22.38 -14.10
C SER A 468 -0.05 21.95 -14.59
N ILE A 469 0.95 21.94 -13.69
CA ILE A 469 2.30 21.42 -13.97
C ILE A 469 2.23 19.90 -14.25
N GLN A 470 1.52 19.15 -13.43
CA GLN A 470 1.35 17.72 -13.58
C GLN A 470 0.64 17.36 -14.89
N TRP A 471 -0.37 18.14 -15.27
CA TRP A 471 -1.02 17.99 -16.57
C TRP A 471 -0.05 18.16 -17.74
N CYS A 472 0.88 19.11 -17.67
CA CYS A 472 1.91 19.27 -18.71
C CYS A 472 2.76 18.02 -18.87
N TYR A 473 3.10 17.32 -17.76
CA TYR A 473 3.81 16.04 -17.81
C TYR A 473 2.95 14.95 -18.46
N ALA A 474 1.72 14.77 -18.00
CA ALA A 474 0.79 13.79 -18.57
C ALA A 474 0.50 14.04 -20.05
N ASN A 475 0.39 15.33 -20.44
CA ASN A 475 0.18 15.73 -21.83
C ASN A 475 1.38 15.37 -22.74
N ARG A 476 2.61 15.54 -22.25
CA ARG A 476 3.81 15.10 -22.97
C ARG A 476 3.80 13.59 -23.24
N LEU A 477 3.45 12.78 -22.23
CA LEU A 477 3.33 11.33 -22.38
C LEU A 477 2.18 10.94 -23.31
N PHE A 478 1.05 11.66 -23.25
CA PHE A 478 -0.06 11.47 -24.19
C PHE A 478 0.33 11.80 -25.63
N ILE A 479 1.08 12.87 -25.85
CA ILE A 479 1.63 13.25 -27.19
C ILE A 479 2.51 12.11 -27.72
N GLU A 480 3.37 11.53 -26.90
CA GLU A 480 4.21 10.39 -27.28
C GLU A 480 3.35 9.18 -27.73
N LEU A 481 2.35 8.79 -26.92
CA LEU A 481 1.43 7.71 -27.28
C LEU A 481 0.64 8.01 -28.56
N ALA A 482 0.17 9.26 -28.75
CA ALA A 482 -0.53 9.69 -29.95
C ALA A 482 0.38 9.64 -31.19
N GLY A 483 1.65 10.01 -31.04
CA GLY A 483 2.65 9.92 -32.10
C GLY A 483 2.92 8.50 -32.53
N LEU A 484 3.08 7.59 -31.57
CA LEU A 484 3.25 6.14 -31.83
C LEU A 484 2.07 5.53 -32.58
N LEU A 485 0.84 6.04 -32.35
CA LEU A 485 -0.37 5.65 -33.07
C LEU A 485 -0.59 6.42 -34.39
N GLY A 486 0.35 7.28 -34.82
CA GLY A 486 0.26 8.07 -36.04
C GLY A 486 -0.83 9.15 -36.04
N LYS A 487 -1.31 9.60 -34.86
CA LYS A 487 -2.39 10.57 -34.71
C LYS A 487 -1.85 12.03 -34.71
N THR A 488 -1.30 12.45 -35.85
CA THR A 488 -0.58 13.72 -36.01
C THR A 488 -1.41 14.95 -35.60
N GLU A 489 -2.70 15.02 -35.96
CA GLU A 489 -3.58 16.14 -35.59
C GLU A 489 -3.72 16.29 -34.06
N LEU A 490 -3.75 15.17 -33.32
CA LEU A 490 -3.79 15.18 -31.86
C LEU A 490 -2.45 15.59 -31.27
N VAL A 491 -1.34 15.17 -31.88
CA VAL A 491 0.01 15.58 -31.50
C VAL A 491 0.12 17.12 -31.60
N ASP A 492 -0.25 17.70 -32.74
CA ASP A 492 -0.18 19.16 -32.97
C ASP A 492 -1.08 19.92 -31.99
N LYS A 493 -2.32 19.47 -31.83
CA LYS A 493 -3.30 20.09 -30.91
C LYS A 493 -2.78 20.06 -29.46
N HIS A 494 -2.33 18.91 -28.97
CA HIS A 494 -1.87 18.76 -27.59
C HIS A 494 -0.53 19.46 -27.34
N THR A 495 0.32 19.59 -28.37
CA THR A 495 1.54 20.43 -28.31
C THR A 495 1.18 21.89 -28.08
N GLN A 496 0.22 22.45 -28.82
CA GLN A 496 -0.25 23.81 -28.63
C GLN A 496 -0.90 24.03 -27.25
N MET A 497 -1.72 23.06 -26.80
CA MET A 497 -2.33 23.10 -25.48
C MET A 497 -1.27 23.09 -24.37
N GLY A 498 -0.24 22.24 -24.50
CA GLY A 498 0.87 22.15 -23.55
C GLY A 498 1.67 23.44 -23.46
N GLU A 499 1.97 24.06 -24.60
CA GLU A 499 2.69 25.34 -24.66
C GLU A 499 1.88 26.47 -24.01
N ALA A 500 0.58 26.57 -24.31
CA ALA A 500 -0.30 27.55 -23.70
C ALA A 500 -0.41 27.38 -22.17
N MET A 501 -0.50 26.12 -21.66
CA MET A 501 -0.54 25.85 -20.23
C MET A 501 0.79 26.24 -19.57
N ARG A 502 1.92 25.88 -20.18
CA ARG A 502 3.26 26.24 -19.69
C ARG A 502 3.44 27.75 -19.56
N GLN A 503 3.00 28.53 -20.56
CA GLN A 503 3.07 30.00 -20.52
C GLN A 503 2.25 30.57 -19.35
N ARG A 504 1.03 30.04 -19.11
CA ARG A 504 0.19 30.47 -17.98
C ARG A 504 0.81 30.13 -16.63
N ILE A 505 1.44 28.93 -16.50
CA ILE A 505 2.15 28.56 -15.28
C ILE A 505 3.32 29.51 -15.02
N GLU A 506 4.09 29.84 -16.05
CA GLU A 506 5.22 30.80 -15.92
C GLU A 506 4.78 32.22 -15.56
N GLU A 507 3.66 32.69 -16.12
CA GLU A 507 3.15 34.05 -15.89
C GLU A 507 2.44 34.19 -14.53
N PHE A 508 1.63 33.20 -14.12
CA PHE A 508 0.75 33.35 -12.96
C PHE A 508 1.07 32.38 -11.81
N GLY A 509 1.81 31.32 -12.08
CA GLY A 509 2.12 30.24 -11.11
C GLY A 509 3.53 30.32 -10.54
N PHE A 510 4.37 31.31 -10.93
CA PHE A 510 5.74 31.47 -10.43
C PHE A 510 5.85 32.67 -9.52
N ASP A 511 6.54 32.55 -8.38
CA ASP A 511 6.80 33.65 -7.44
C ASP A 511 8.28 33.71 -7.08
N LYS A 512 8.99 34.71 -7.69
CA LYS A 512 10.43 34.99 -7.51
C LYS A 512 11.35 33.82 -7.89
N ASP A 513 11.41 32.76 -7.07
CA ASP A 513 12.37 31.66 -7.18
C ASP A 513 11.73 30.28 -7.13
N HIS A 514 10.38 30.19 -6.97
CA HIS A 514 9.66 28.92 -6.87
C HIS A 514 8.24 29.00 -7.45
N TYR A 515 7.60 27.84 -7.67
CA TYR A 515 6.22 27.73 -8.14
C TYR A 515 5.24 27.68 -6.98
N LEU A 516 4.09 28.34 -7.14
CA LEU A 516 2.98 28.31 -6.20
C LEU A 516 2.36 26.92 -6.10
N ALA A 517 1.69 26.63 -4.99
CA ALA A 517 0.85 25.44 -4.87
C ALA A 517 -0.50 25.65 -5.59
N ALA A 518 -1.18 26.76 -5.30
CA ALA A 518 -2.51 27.08 -5.80
C ALA A 518 -2.77 28.59 -5.76
N ILE A 519 -3.90 29.00 -6.35
CA ILE A 519 -4.52 30.32 -6.18
C ILE A 519 -5.97 30.07 -5.78
N ASN A 520 -6.44 30.63 -4.67
CA ASN A 520 -7.79 30.36 -4.17
C ASN A 520 -8.89 31.12 -4.95
N ASP A 521 -10.15 30.90 -4.61
CA ASP A 521 -11.31 31.55 -5.26
C ASP A 521 -11.30 33.08 -5.17
N GLN A 522 -10.62 33.65 -4.17
CA GLN A 522 -10.46 35.10 -3.96
C GLN A 522 -9.27 35.68 -4.75
N GLY A 523 -8.48 34.84 -5.42
CA GLY A 523 -7.28 35.24 -6.15
C GLY A 523 -6.03 35.37 -5.27
N GLU A 524 -6.08 34.92 -4.02
CA GLU A 524 -4.93 34.91 -3.12
C GLU A 524 -4.00 33.73 -3.45
N LYS A 525 -2.70 33.99 -3.48
CA LYS A 525 -1.68 32.98 -3.77
C LYS A 525 -1.42 32.09 -2.55
N ILE A 526 -1.34 30.79 -2.77
CA ILE A 526 -0.96 29.78 -1.78
C ILE A 526 0.43 29.26 -2.13
N GLY A 527 1.38 29.40 -1.22
CA GLY A 527 2.76 29.05 -1.48
C GLY A 527 3.57 30.19 -2.11
N ALA A 528 3.32 31.45 -1.72
CA ALA A 528 4.09 32.61 -2.11
C ALA A 528 4.87 33.19 -0.94
N TRP A 529 5.95 33.91 -1.19
CA TRP A 529 6.69 34.60 -0.14
C TRP A 529 5.87 35.65 0.64
N GLU A 530 4.83 36.18 0.04
CA GLU A 530 3.88 37.09 0.68
C GLU A 530 2.84 36.39 1.57
N SER A 531 2.69 35.04 1.48
CA SER A 531 1.76 34.27 2.31
C SER A 531 2.19 34.28 3.79
N ASP A 532 1.24 34.28 4.71
CA ASP A 532 1.51 34.26 6.16
C ASP A 532 2.12 32.92 6.59
N ALA A 533 1.63 31.81 6.00
CA ALA A 533 2.11 30.46 6.24
C ALA A 533 2.29 29.70 4.91
N CYS A 534 2.95 28.55 4.96
CA CYS A 534 3.22 27.68 3.81
C CYS A 534 3.74 28.43 2.58
N LYS A 535 4.77 29.26 2.78
CA LYS A 535 5.34 30.15 1.75
C LYS A 535 5.95 29.41 0.57
N MET A 536 6.38 28.18 0.78
CA MET A 536 6.87 27.28 -0.27
C MET A 536 6.33 25.87 -0.04
N TRP A 537 5.99 25.18 -1.13
CA TRP A 537 5.57 23.78 -1.16
C TRP A 537 6.52 22.96 -2.01
N LEU A 538 6.88 21.74 -1.55
CA LEU A 538 7.80 20.85 -2.24
C LEU A 538 7.22 20.34 -3.58
N ASN A 539 5.94 19.98 -3.59
CA ASN A 539 5.30 19.29 -4.71
C ASN A 539 5.40 20.07 -6.05
N PRO A 540 5.07 21.37 -6.14
CA PRO A 540 5.19 22.11 -7.40
C PRO A 540 6.61 22.15 -7.93
N GLN A 541 7.61 22.23 -7.06
CA GLN A 541 9.01 22.36 -7.45
C GLN A 541 9.52 21.05 -8.08
N THR A 542 9.30 19.93 -7.38
CA THR A 542 9.71 18.61 -7.87
C THR A 542 9.00 18.24 -9.18
N TRP A 543 7.70 18.54 -9.28
CA TRP A 543 6.93 18.28 -10.49
C TRP A 543 7.27 19.22 -11.64
N ALA A 544 7.71 20.45 -11.37
CA ALA A 544 8.26 21.34 -12.40
C ALA A 544 9.47 20.70 -13.09
N VAL A 545 10.34 20.05 -12.31
CA VAL A 545 11.50 19.29 -12.84
C VAL A 545 11.04 18.05 -13.62
N ILE A 546 10.17 17.22 -13.04
CA ILE A 546 9.66 15.99 -13.68
C ILE A 546 8.96 16.32 -15.00
N ALA A 547 8.18 17.39 -15.04
CA ALA A 547 7.48 17.87 -16.22
C ALA A 547 8.40 18.61 -17.21
N LYS A 548 9.61 19.02 -16.81
CA LYS A 548 10.56 19.81 -17.61
C LYS A 548 9.89 21.08 -18.16
N ILE A 549 9.15 21.80 -17.31
CA ILE A 549 8.35 22.97 -17.75
C ILE A 549 9.19 24.21 -18.03
N ALA A 550 10.42 24.27 -17.55
CA ALA A 550 11.35 25.40 -17.73
C ALA A 550 12.75 24.88 -18.13
N PRO A 551 13.65 25.76 -18.56
CA PRO A 551 15.05 25.42 -18.82
C PRO A 551 15.75 24.85 -17.59
N LYS A 552 16.76 23.97 -17.81
CA LYS A 552 17.47 23.25 -16.75
C LYS A 552 18.05 24.17 -15.69
N GLU A 553 18.60 25.29 -16.10
CA GLU A 553 19.24 26.28 -15.21
C GLU A 553 18.21 26.87 -14.23
N LYS A 554 17.01 27.22 -14.71
CA LYS A 554 15.92 27.69 -13.84
C LYS A 554 15.46 26.61 -12.87
N LEU A 555 15.32 25.38 -13.35
CA LEU A 555 14.89 24.25 -12.51
C LEU A 555 15.95 23.89 -11.45
N LEU A 556 17.24 24.04 -11.74
CA LEU A 556 18.31 23.94 -10.75
C LEU A 556 18.16 25.00 -9.66
N SER A 557 17.97 26.28 -10.04
CA SER A 557 17.76 27.37 -9.08
C SER A 557 16.51 27.14 -8.19
N VAL A 558 15.42 26.61 -8.76
CA VAL A 558 14.22 26.24 -8.01
C VAL A 558 14.52 25.17 -6.96
N MET A 559 15.30 24.13 -7.31
CA MET A 559 15.65 23.08 -6.37
C MET A 559 16.70 23.51 -5.33
N GLU A 560 17.55 24.49 -5.64
CA GLU A 560 18.43 25.15 -4.66
C GLU A 560 17.60 25.91 -3.61
N ALA A 561 16.59 26.68 -4.05
CA ALA A 561 15.66 27.35 -3.13
C ALA A 561 14.89 26.36 -2.24
N VAL A 562 14.54 25.16 -2.75
CA VAL A 562 13.95 24.10 -1.95
C VAL A 562 14.89 23.62 -0.84
N ASP A 563 16.16 23.36 -1.17
CA ASP A 563 17.14 22.90 -0.16
C ASP A 563 17.38 23.98 0.90
N ASP A 564 17.52 25.24 0.48
CA ASP A 564 17.76 26.35 1.40
C ASP A 564 16.60 26.61 2.37
N TYR A 565 15.36 26.35 1.94
CA TYR A 565 14.18 26.74 2.73
C TYR A 565 13.44 25.58 3.38
N LEU A 566 13.33 24.41 2.72
CA LEU A 566 12.52 23.28 3.19
C LEU A 566 13.34 22.17 3.86
N GLU A 567 14.66 22.13 3.68
CA GLU A 567 15.49 21.05 4.21
C GLU A 567 15.55 21.07 5.75
N CYS A 568 15.52 19.90 6.36
CA CYS A 568 15.64 19.72 7.81
C CYS A 568 16.33 18.39 8.15
N PRO A 569 16.66 18.10 9.43
CA PRO A 569 17.36 16.87 9.80
C PRO A 569 16.63 15.57 9.39
N TYR A 570 15.30 15.61 9.22
CA TYR A 570 14.47 14.44 8.94
C TYR A 570 14.18 14.27 7.44
N GLY A 571 14.53 15.22 6.61
CA GLY A 571 14.27 15.29 5.17
C GLY A 571 13.79 16.65 4.72
N THR A 572 13.22 16.73 3.54
CA THR A 572 12.67 17.98 2.99
C THR A 572 11.20 18.12 3.40
N LYS A 573 10.86 19.19 4.09
CA LYS A 573 9.49 19.48 4.53
C LYS A 573 8.55 19.62 3.32
N ILE A 574 7.30 19.22 3.48
CA ILE A 574 6.30 19.35 2.40
C ILE A 574 5.97 20.81 2.12
N ASN A 575 5.97 21.64 3.15
CA ASN A 575 5.78 23.10 3.11
C ASN A 575 6.35 23.75 4.37
N ARG A 576 6.45 25.10 4.38
CA ARG A 576 6.92 25.89 5.52
C ARG A 576 6.54 27.38 5.37
N PRO A 577 6.29 28.11 6.52
CA PRO A 577 6.04 27.60 7.87
C PRO A 577 4.63 27.02 8.03
N ALA A 578 4.39 26.26 9.08
CA ALA A 578 3.09 25.66 9.36
C ALA A 578 1.99 26.69 9.59
N TYR A 579 0.76 26.33 9.30
CA TYR A 579 -0.42 27.04 9.80
C TYR A 579 -0.60 26.73 11.28
N THR A 580 -0.88 27.75 12.07
CA THR A 580 -1.18 27.66 13.52
C THR A 580 -2.66 27.87 13.82
N GLU A 581 -3.41 28.38 12.83
CA GLU A 581 -4.85 28.64 12.90
C GLU A 581 -5.55 28.09 11.67
N CYS A 582 -6.85 27.78 11.83
CA CYS A 582 -7.68 27.30 10.76
C CYS A 582 -7.97 28.41 9.74
N ASP A 583 -7.64 28.19 8.47
CA ASP A 583 -8.00 29.08 7.36
C ASP A 583 -9.03 28.40 6.42
N THR A 584 -10.26 28.88 6.46
CA THR A 584 -11.38 28.37 5.66
C THR A 584 -11.32 28.72 4.18
N ARG A 585 -10.36 29.60 3.77
CA ARG A 585 -10.11 29.94 2.36
C ARG A 585 -9.12 29.00 1.70
N ILE A 586 -8.45 28.15 2.51
CA ILE A 586 -7.34 27.30 2.11
C ILE A 586 -7.80 25.81 2.16
N GLY A 587 -7.94 25.27 3.37
CA GLY A 587 -8.29 23.88 3.47
C GLY A 587 -8.13 23.26 4.86
N ASN A 588 -8.60 22.03 4.98
CA ASN A 588 -8.67 21.30 6.25
C ASN A 588 -7.29 21.03 6.88
N PHE A 589 -6.20 20.99 6.10
CA PHE A 589 -4.86 20.78 6.64
C PHE A 589 -4.40 21.89 7.58
N THR A 590 -4.94 23.11 7.45
CA THR A 590 -4.64 24.22 8.35
C THR A 590 -5.09 23.97 9.80
N ARG A 591 -5.90 22.94 10.05
CA ARG A 591 -6.27 22.45 11.39
C ARG A 591 -5.33 21.40 11.95
N GLN A 592 -4.43 20.87 11.14
CA GLN A 592 -3.48 19.86 11.59
C GLN A 592 -2.42 20.50 12.49
N PRO A 593 -1.98 19.83 13.57
CA PRO A 593 -0.87 20.34 14.36
C PRO A 593 0.37 20.59 13.51
N ALA A 594 1.12 21.65 13.81
CA ALA A 594 2.37 21.95 13.15
C ALA A 594 3.36 20.79 13.22
N GLY A 595 4.12 20.59 12.15
CA GLY A 595 5.09 19.49 12.04
C GLY A 595 4.48 18.10 11.82
N THR A 596 3.18 18.03 11.44
CA THR A 596 2.48 16.75 11.23
C THR A 596 1.75 16.71 9.88
N LEU A 597 1.59 15.50 9.31
CA LEU A 597 0.83 15.27 8.07
C LEU A 597 1.20 16.30 6.98
N LEU A 598 0.21 17.07 6.47
CA LEU A 598 0.39 18.03 5.39
C LEU A 598 0.76 19.43 5.89
N ASN A 599 0.93 19.62 7.20
CA ASN A 599 1.26 20.89 7.83
C ASN A 599 2.70 20.90 8.37
N GLU A 600 3.67 21.12 7.48
CA GLU A 600 5.12 21.22 7.76
C GLU A 600 5.81 19.89 8.17
N SER A 601 5.25 18.72 7.88
CA SER A 601 5.98 17.46 8.09
C SER A 601 6.96 17.18 6.94
N VAL A 602 7.82 16.17 7.11
CA VAL A 602 8.53 15.53 6.01
C VAL A 602 7.62 14.43 5.45
N TYR A 603 6.88 14.72 4.37
CA TYR A 603 5.96 13.79 3.75
C TYR A 603 6.69 12.92 2.72
N LEU A 604 6.67 11.59 2.90
CA LEU A 604 7.65 10.74 2.22
C LEU A 604 7.31 10.40 0.76
N GLN A 605 6.04 10.49 0.34
CA GLN A 605 5.74 10.38 -1.09
C GLN A 605 6.33 11.55 -1.91
N PRO A 606 6.18 12.84 -1.51
CA PRO A 606 6.93 13.94 -2.10
C PRO A 606 8.45 13.82 -2.02
N MET A 607 9.00 13.18 -1.00
CA MET A 607 10.43 12.86 -0.96
C MET A 607 10.83 11.91 -2.11
N GLY A 608 9.97 10.94 -2.46
CA GLY A 608 10.18 10.13 -3.66
C GLY A 608 10.19 10.96 -4.95
N TRP A 609 9.33 11.98 -5.08
CA TRP A 609 9.38 12.91 -6.22
C TRP A 609 10.63 13.78 -6.21
N LYS A 610 11.14 14.15 -5.02
CA LYS A 610 12.43 14.85 -4.89
C LYS A 610 13.59 13.98 -5.38
N ILE A 611 13.63 12.70 -5.03
CA ILE A 611 14.63 11.74 -5.54
C ILE A 611 14.58 11.73 -7.09
N MET A 612 13.39 11.66 -7.68
CA MET A 612 13.25 11.71 -9.15
C MET A 612 13.73 13.03 -9.74
N ALA A 613 13.37 14.14 -9.13
CA ALA A 613 13.74 15.48 -9.60
C ALA A 613 15.26 15.70 -9.52
N ASP A 614 15.89 15.36 -8.40
CA ASP A 614 17.33 15.46 -8.21
C ASP A 614 18.08 14.58 -9.21
N ALA A 615 17.58 13.34 -9.45
CA ALA A 615 18.15 12.44 -10.47
C ALA A 615 18.06 13.04 -11.89
N ILE A 616 16.91 13.62 -12.28
CA ILE A 616 16.73 14.27 -13.60
C ILE A 616 17.71 15.43 -13.80
N LEU A 617 18.01 16.17 -12.75
CA LEU A 617 18.93 17.32 -12.80
C LEU A 617 20.41 16.92 -12.64
N GLY A 618 20.69 15.68 -12.22
CA GLY A 618 22.03 15.19 -11.92
C GLY A 618 22.57 15.65 -10.56
N ARG A 619 21.69 15.99 -9.59
CA ARG A 619 22.02 16.44 -8.23
C ARG A 619 22.21 15.22 -7.31
N ARG A 620 23.30 14.51 -7.52
CA ARG A 620 23.56 13.18 -6.98
C ARG A 620 23.64 13.14 -5.44
N GLU A 621 24.31 14.14 -4.82
CA GLU A 621 24.44 14.22 -3.35
C GLU A 621 23.07 14.51 -2.69
N GLN A 622 22.28 15.42 -3.25
CA GLN A 622 20.93 15.74 -2.74
C GLN A 622 19.98 14.53 -2.90
N MET A 623 20.11 13.84 -4.03
CA MET A 623 19.37 12.58 -4.27
C MET A 623 19.75 11.51 -3.24
N GLN A 624 21.05 11.30 -2.99
CA GLN A 624 21.54 10.36 -1.97
C GLN A 624 21.00 10.72 -0.58
N SER A 625 21.15 11.98 -0.18
CA SER A 625 20.61 12.47 1.09
C SER A 625 19.10 12.22 1.21
N SER A 626 18.35 12.41 0.12
CA SER A 626 16.91 12.16 0.11
C SER A 626 16.59 10.67 0.23
N ILE A 627 17.34 9.78 -0.42
CA ILE A 627 17.21 8.32 -0.26
C ILE A 627 17.46 7.93 1.20
N GLU A 628 18.58 8.36 1.78
CA GLU A 628 18.96 8.04 3.16
C GLU A 628 17.91 8.52 4.18
N LYS A 629 17.34 9.72 3.98
CA LYS A 629 16.34 10.31 4.89
C LYS A 629 14.94 9.69 4.75
N VAL A 630 14.65 8.95 3.71
CA VAL A 630 13.39 8.17 3.60
C VAL A 630 13.47 6.89 4.43
N LEU A 631 14.65 6.30 4.59
CA LEU A 631 14.86 4.96 5.16
C LEU A 631 14.71 4.94 6.68
N PRO A 632 13.90 4.01 7.26
CA PRO A 632 13.61 3.97 8.70
C PRO A 632 14.84 3.87 9.60
N TRP A 633 15.85 3.09 9.21
CA TRP A 633 17.05 2.83 10.01
C TRP A 633 18.03 3.99 10.10
N ASN A 634 17.85 5.03 9.30
CA ASN A 634 18.64 6.25 9.35
C ASN A 634 18.05 7.31 10.30
N HIS A 635 16.92 7.01 10.94
CA HIS A 635 16.26 7.88 11.92
C HIS A 635 16.31 7.29 13.32
N LYS A 636 16.58 8.13 14.32
CA LYS A 636 16.66 7.71 15.73
C LYS A 636 15.45 6.91 16.22
N TYR A 637 14.25 7.22 15.71
CA TYR A 637 13.00 6.59 16.11
C TYR A 637 12.35 5.74 15.00
N GLY A 638 12.96 5.66 13.82
CA GLY A 638 12.41 4.93 12.68
C GLY A 638 12.33 3.43 12.94
N MET A 639 13.29 2.86 13.67
CA MET A 639 13.32 1.43 13.99
C MET A 639 12.55 1.05 15.25
N THR A 640 11.90 1.99 15.93
CA THR A 640 11.23 1.75 17.20
C THR A 640 9.76 2.14 17.18
N TYR A 641 9.43 3.35 16.73
CA TYR A 641 8.07 3.88 16.68
C TYR A 641 7.26 3.46 15.44
N GLY A 642 7.85 2.75 14.50
CA GLY A 642 7.18 2.21 13.33
C GLY A 642 7.76 0.87 12.93
N GLU A 643 7.14 0.22 11.98
CA GLU A 643 7.57 -1.06 11.43
C GLU A 643 8.86 -0.88 10.61
N PRO A 644 10.00 -1.51 10.99
CA PRO A 644 11.28 -1.25 10.32
C PRO A 644 11.37 -1.76 8.88
N TYR A 645 10.48 -2.67 8.50
CA TYR A 645 10.43 -3.34 7.20
C TYR A 645 9.56 -2.64 6.15
N ILE A 646 8.93 -1.48 6.50
CA ILE A 646 8.06 -0.73 5.58
C ILE A 646 8.34 0.77 5.66
N LEU A 647 7.98 1.51 4.62
CA LEU A 647 8.07 2.97 4.60
C LEU A 647 6.82 3.62 5.20
N TYR A 648 7.03 4.82 5.77
CA TYR A 648 5.98 5.58 6.44
C TYR A 648 5.36 6.62 5.52
N ASN A 649 4.28 7.23 5.97
CA ASN A 649 3.64 8.34 5.30
C ASN A 649 4.45 9.64 5.47
N PHE A 650 4.95 9.89 6.69
CA PHE A 650 5.72 11.09 7.00
C PHE A 650 6.57 10.92 8.26
N TYR A 651 7.55 11.79 8.46
CA TYR A 651 8.21 12.03 9.73
C TYR A 651 7.75 13.37 10.31
N HIS A 652 7.55 13.38 11.64
CA HIS A 652 7.27 14.61 12.38
C HIS A 652 8.51 15.51 12.41
N THR A 653 8.30 16.82 12.26
CA THR A 653 9.38 17.81 12.36
C THR A 653 9.46 18.42 13.77
N ASP A 654 10.42 19.31 14.00
CA ASP A 654 10.65 19.90 15.33
C ASP A 654 9.44 20.67 15.85
N GLU A 655 8.59 21.19 14.95
CA GLU A 655 7.34 21.89 15.27
C GLU A 655 6.32 20.96 15.97
N ALA A 656 6.45 19.65 15.82
CA ALA A 656 5.64 18.64 16.55
C ALA A 656 6.14 18.36 17.99
N GLY A 657 7.16 19.05 18.45
CA GLY A 657 7.69 18.98 19.81
C GLY A 657 8.21 17.57 20.15
N TYR A 658 7.65 16.93 21.19
CA TYR A 658 8.13 15.61 21.65
C TYR A 658 8.02 14.49 20.60
N ARG A 659 7.25 14.72 19.53
CA ARG A 659 7.12 13.78 18.41
C ARG A 659 8.20 13.94 17.34
N ALA A 660 9.05 14.97 17.41
CA ALA A 660 10.08 15.26 16.40
C ALA A 660 10.90 14.01 16.03
N GLY A 661 11.04 13.75 14.73
CA GLY A 661 11.75 12.60 14.18
C GLY A 661 11.02 11.26 14.32
N THR A 662 9.81 11.22 14.93
CA THR A 662 9.04 9.97 14.97
C THR A 662 8.26 9.76 13.67
N PRO A 663 8.09 8.49 13.20
CA PRO A 663 7.31 8.19 12.01
C PRO A 663 5.81 8.35 12.26
N GLY A 664 5.10 8.71 11.20
CA GLY A 664 3.64 8.69 11.15
C GLY A 664 3.08 7.28 10.91
N GLN A 665 1.99 7.19 10.16
CA GLN A 665 1.40 5.90 9.80
C GLN A 665 2.21 5.20 8.71
N SER A 666 2.17 3.86 8.72
CA SER A 666 2.76 2.97 7.73
C SER A 666 1.67 2.35 6.83
N TRP A 667 2.07 1.57 5.84
CA TRP A 667 1.22 0.78 4.93
C TRP A 667 0.18 1.54 4.10
N ARG A 668 -0.50 2.51 4.66
CA ARG A 668 -1.58 3.29 4.03
C ARG A 668 -1.05 4.53 3.30
N THR A 669 0.05 4.39 2.60
CA THR A 669 0.75 5.48 1.92
C THR A 669 1.27 5.03 0.57
N ALA A 670 1.46 5.95 -0.38
CA ALA A 670 2.11 5.70 -1.65
C ALA A 670 3.64 5.86 -1.59
N THR A 671 4.24 5.84 -0.41
CA THR A 671 5.68 6.07 -0.27
C THR A 671 6.49 4.93 -0.86
N ALA A 672 6.18 3.67 -0.52
CA ALA A 672 6.90 2.51 -1.06
C ALA A 672 6.80 2.46 -2.59
N GLN A 673 5.63 2.75 -3.14
CA GLN A 673 5.35 2.79 -4.58
C GLN A 673 6.16 3.87 -5.28
N CYS A 674 6.17 5.09 -4.72
CA CYS A 674 6.91 6.20 -5.28
C CYS A 674 8.43 5.97 -5.19
N PHE A 675 8.90 5.44 -4.05
CA PHE A 675 10.30 5.11 -3.82
C PHE A 675 10.76 3.99 -4.76
N THR A 676 10.00 2.89 -4.89
CA THR A 676 10.32 1.78 -5.81
C THR A 676 10.47 2.27 -7.25
N LYS A 677 9.51 3.09 -7.72
CA LYS A 677 9.59 3.69 -9.05
C LYS A 677 10.79 4.63 -9.20
N ALA A 678 11.08 5.45 -8.18
CA ALA A 678 12.23 6.36 -8.19
C ALA A 678 13.55 5.58 -8.31
N MET A 679 13.72 4.54 -7.52
CA MET A 679 14.91 3.68 -7.56
C MET A 679 15.09 3.04 -8.94
N ILE A 680 14.08 2.34 -9.46
CA ILE A 680 14.19 1.60 -10.73
C ILE A 680 14.43 2.56 -11.91
N ARG A 681 13.59 3.60 -12.04
CA ARG A 681 13.53 4.43 -13.26
C ARG A 681 14.52 5.59 -13.27
N TYR A 682 14.91 6.10 -12.11
CA TYR A 682 15.69 7.34 -12.03
C TYR A 682 17.05 7.13 -11.40
N VAL A 683 17.16 6.35 -10.33
CA VAL A 683 18.46 6.04 -9.69
C VAL A 683 19.24 5.05 -10.52
N TYR A 684 18.68 3.85 -10.74
CA TYR A 684 19.30 2.86 -11.63
C TYR A 684 19.13 3.17 -13.12
N GLY A 685 18.21 4.08 -13.45
CA GLY A 685 18.04 4.58 -14.80
C GLY A 685 17.51 3.56 -15.82
N LEU A 686 16.66 2.63 -15.40
CA LEU A 686 16.04 1.67 -16.33
C LEU A 686 14.85 2.34 -17.05
N VAL A 687 15.05 2.76 -18.29
CA VAL A 687 14.09 3.49 -19.10
C VAL A 687 13.56 2.60 -20.24
N PRO A 688 12.42 1.91 -20.06
CA PRO A 688 11.77 1.20 -21.16
C PRO A 688 11.30 2.16 -22.26
N THR A 689 11.52 1.75 -23.49
CA THR A 689 11.07 2.41 -24.72
C THR A 689 10.43 1.37 -25.62
N VAL A 690 9.80 1.79 -26.72
CA VAL A 690 9.26 0.81 -27.71
C VAL A 690 10.36 -0.04 -28.34
N GLU A 691 11.56 0.51 -28.50
CA GLU A 691 12.72 -0.18 -29.09
C GLU A 691 13.41 -1.15 -28.11
N GLY A 692 13.27 -0.97 -26.80
CA GLY A 692 13.94 -1.78 -25.81
C GLY A 692 14.18 -1.07 -24.47
N LEU A 693 15.14 -1.57 -23.69
CA LEU A 693 15.50 -1.03 -22.38
C LEU A 693 16.73 -0.11 -22.52
N ARG A 694 16.56 1.17 -22.20
CA ARG A 694 17.65 2.16 -22.21
C ARG A 694 18.18 2.38 -20.79
N LEU A 695 19.48 2.62 -20.67
CA LEU A 695 20.14 2.91 -19.39
C LEU A 695 20.50 4.40 -19.28
N GLU A 696 19.92 5.06 -18.27
CA GLU A 696 20.16 6.47 -17.93
C GLU A 696 20.33 6.64 -16.40
N PRO A 697 21.37 6.02 -15.79
CA PRO A 697 21.53 6.01 -14.35
C PRO A 697 21.90 7.38 -13.79
N CYS A 698 21.45 7.64 -12.55
CA CYS A 698 21.96 8.70 -11.69
C CYS A 698 22.21 8.06 -10.31
N LEU A 699 23.40 7.54 -10.09
CA LEU A 699 23.73 6.78 -8.88
C LEU A 699 24.22 7.71 -7.76
N PRO A 700 23.93 7.37 -6.48
CA PRO A 700 24.57 8.00 -5.33
C PRO A 700 26.10 7.99 -5.47
N PRO A 701 26.79 9.09 -5.11
CA PRO A 701 28.26 9.18 -5.26
C PRO A 701 29.02 8.09 -4.54
N ASP A 702 28.54 7.64 -3.38
CA ASP A 702 29.19 6.66 -2.52
C ASP A 702 28.98 5.19 -2.97
N TRP A 703 28.17 4.96 -4.01
CA TRP A 703 27.95 3.60 -4.51
C TRP A 703 28.97 3.20 -5.55
N GLU A 704 30.18 2.84 -5.12
CA GLU A 704 31.27 2.43 -6.05
C GLU A 704 30.88 1.23 -6.90
N THR A 705 30.13 0.29 -6.32
CA THR A 705 29.54 -0.85 -7.03
C THR A 705 28.13 -1.08 -6.53
N CYS A 706 27.21 -1.22 -7.47
CA CYS A 706 25.82 -1.59 -7.18
C CYS A 706 25.23 -2.37 -8.36
N GLY A 707 24.05 -2.97 -8.19
CA GLY A 707 23.47 -3.77 -9.24
C GLY A 707 21.93 -3.73 -9.24
N ILE A 708 21.35 -4.10 -10.36
CA ILE A 708 19.94 -4.33 -10.51
C ILE A 708 19.70 -5.50 -11.46
N THR A 709 18.83 -6.41 -11.05
CA THR A 709 18.30 -7.45 -11.93
C THR A 709 16.89 -7.06 -12.36
N LYS A 710 16.57 -7.17 -13.64
CA LYS A 710 15.23 -6.88 -14.16
C LYS A 710 14.79 -7.91 -15.19
N GLU A 711 13.56 -8.39 -15.03
CA GLU A 711 12.84 -9.09 -16.09
C GLU A 711 12.15 -8.07 -16.99
N PHE A 712 12.39 -8.13 -18.29
CA PHE A 712 11.84 -7.18 -19.26
C PHE A 712 11.55 -7.88 -20.58
N ARG A 713 10.27 -7.97 -20.95
CA ARG A 713 9.77 -8.55 -22.21
C ARG A 713 10.34 -9.95 -22.50
N GLY A 714 10.37 -10.80 -21.47
CA GLY A 714 10.86 -12.17 -21.56
C GLY A 714 12.40 -12.32 -21.58
N CYS A 715 13.14 -11.24 -21.35
CA CYS A 715 14.58 -11.26 -21.12
C CYS A 715 14.88 -11.04 -19.64
N ARG A 716 16.04 -11.54 -19.18
CA ARG A 716 16.59 -11.26 -17.87
C ARG A 716 17.87 -10.46 -18.02
N TYR A 717 17.93 -9.30 -17.38
CA TYR A 717 19.14 -8.46 -17.32
C TYR A 717 19.70 -8.48 -15.90
N GLU A 718 20.99 -8.76 -15.79
CA GLU A 718 21.78 -8.58 -14.56
C GLU A 718 22.77 -7.45 -14.83
N ILE A 719 22.50 -6.28 -14.27
CA ILE A 719 23.24 -5.04 -14.57
C ILE A 719 24.07 -4.68 -13.36
N CYS A 720 25.40 -4.63 -13.54
CA CYS A 720 26.36 -4.19 -12.55
C CYS A 720 26.90 -2.81 -12.95
N TYR A 721 26.88 -1.89 -12.03
CA TYR A 721 27.39 -0.52 -12.21
C TYR A 721 28.71 -0.38 -11.45
N HIS A 722 29.69 0.25 -12.10
CA HIS A 722 31.00 0.55 -11.55
C HIS A 722 31.27 2.05 -11.69
N GLN A 723 31.55 2.73 -10.58
CA GLN A 723 31.95 4.13 -10.59
C GLN A 723 33.12 4.36 -9.60
N ASN A 724 33.96 5.34 -9.92
CA ASN A 724 35.00 5.77 -9.00
C ASN A 724 34.47 6.83 -8.05
N GLN A 725 35.11 6.98 -6.90
CA GLN A 725 34.91 8.15 -6.02
C GLN A 725 35.15 9.42 -6.81
N ASN A 726 34.29 10.43 -6.66
CA ASN A 726 34.29 11.69 -7.43
C ASN A 726 33.90 11.55 -8.92
N SER A 727 33.24 10.46 -9.31
CA SER A 727 32.66 10.29 -10.63
C SER A 727 31.71 11.46 -10.99
N GLU A 728 31.78 11.93 -12.22
CA GLU A 728 30.84 12.93 -12.76
C GLU A 728 29.44 12.37 -13.05
N GLY A 729 29.26 11.03 -12.93
CA GLY A 729 27.99 10.37 -13.23
C GLY A 729 27.73 10.17 -14.73
N ILE A 730 28.78 10.27 -15.55
CA ILE A 730 28.70 10.13 -17.01
C ILE A 730 29.03 8.69 -17.41
N ILE A 731 28.20 8.08 -18.22
CA ILE A 731 28.46 6.73 -18.77
C ILE A 731 29.71 6.79 -19.64
N GLU A 732 30.73 6.02 -19.27
CA GLU A 732 31.96 5.86 -20.06
C GLU A 732 31.80 4.77 -21.12
N ARG A 733 31.30 3.60 -20.72
CA ARG A 733 31.08 2.44 -21.61
C ARG A 733 30.05 1.47 -21.02
N ILE A 734 29.45 0.69 -21.90
CA ILE A 734 28.50 -0.41 -21.55
C ILE A 734 29.00 -1.68 -22.25
N CYS A 735 29.16 -2.76 -21.48
CA CYS A 735 29.46 -4.09 -21.99
C CYS A 735 28.29 -5.03 -21.77
N VAL A 736 27.85 -5.74 -22.81
CA VAL A 736 26.80 -6.76 -22.75
C VAL A 736 27.44 -8.11 -23.10
N ASN A 737 27.35 -9.08 -22.20
CA ASN A 737 27.95 -10.39 -22.33
C ASN A 737 29.48 -10.30 -22.72
N GLY A 738 30.18 -9.37 -22.09
CA GLY A 738 31.62 -9.13 -22.29
C GLY A 738 31.98 -8.37 -23.58
N LYS A 739 30.99 -7.87 -24.34
CA LYS A 739 31.23 -7.06 -25.55
C LYS A 739 30.70 -5.64 -25.35
N GLU A 740 31.54 -4.66 -25.67
CA GLU A 740 31.15 -3.26 -25.62
C GLU A 740 30.08 -2.96 -26.70
N ILE A 741 29.05 -2.19 -26.32
CA ILE A 741 28.00 -1.73 -27.21
C ILE A 741 28.10 -0.21 -27.46
N THR A 742 27.56 0.24 -28.58
CA THR A 742 27.46 1.68 -28.88
C THR A 742 26.11 2.22 -28.38
N GLY A 743 26.16 3.33 -27.62
CA GLY A 743 24.96 3.93 -27.04
C GLY A 743 24.53 3.25 -25.75
N ASN A 744 23.28 3.50 -25.32
CA ASN A 744 22.75 3.06 -24.03
C ASN A 744 21.45 2.22 -24.14
N LEU A 745 21.09 1.80 -25.36
CA LEU A 745 19.97 0.89 -25.60
C LEU A 745 20.46 -0.55 -25.54
N LEU A 746 19.92 -1.32 -24.61
CA LEU A 746 20.28 -2.73 -24.47
C LEU A 746 19.63 -3.60 -25.57
N PRO A 747 20.35 -4.62 -26.08
CA PRO A 747 19.75 -5.61 -26.96
C PRO A 747 18.69 -6.40 -26.21
N TYR A 748 17.63 -6.87 -26.89
CA TYR A 748 16.71 -7.84 -26.34
C TYR A 748 16.29 -8.88 -27.37
N GLU A 749 16.25 -10.12 -26.92
CA GLU A 749 15.71 -11.27 -27.65
C GLU A 749 15.05 -12.17 -26.61
N THR A 750 13.76 -12.43 -26.74
CA THR A 750 12.96 -13.17 -25.76
C THR A 750 13.61 -14.52 -25.40
N GLY A 751 13.70 -14.80 -24.10
CA GLY A 751 14.33 -16.00 -23.57
C GLY A 751 15.83 -15.87 -23.29
N MET A 752 16.44 -14.73 -23.59
CA MET A 752 17.87 -14.49 -23.35
C MET A 752 18.13 -13.90 -21.97
N GLU A 753 19.31 -14.27 -21.42
CA GLU A 753 19.89 -13.65 -20.23
C GLU A 753 21.07 -12.77 -20.64
N TYR A 754 21.12 -11.56 -20.11
CA TYR A 754 22.15 -10.57 -20.41
C TYR A 754 22.90 -10.16 -19.14
N GLN A 755 24.22 -10.36 -19.15
CA GLN A 755 25.14 -9.78 -18.17
C GLN A 755 25.61 -8.43 -18.69
N VAL A 756 25.28 -7.36 -17.95
CA VAL A 756 25.58 -5.99 -18.35
C VAL A 756 26.50 -5.36 -17.33
N GLU A 757 27.62 -4.87 -17.78
CA GLU A 757 28.54 -4.07 -16.98
C GLU A 757 28.54 -2.64 -17.51
N LEU A 758 28.27 -1.68 -16.64
CA LEU A 758 28.20 -0.27 -16.95
C LEU A 758 29.26 0.48 -16.14
N PHE A 759 30.13 1.19 -16.82
CA PHE A 759 31.22 1.97 -16.22
C PHE A 759 30.91 3.46 -16.31
N ILE A 760 31.06 4.15 -15.16
CA ILE A 760 30.69 5.56 -14.96
C ILE A 760 31.95 6.31 -14.51
N LYS A 761 32.27 7.42 -15.22
CA LYS A 761 33.41 8.30 -14.93
C LYS A 761 32.96 9.60 -14.28
#